data_ab988980e7b00fe06c46392e29c0f38c
#
_entry.id   ab988980e7b00fe06c46392e29c0f38c
#
_cell.length_a   1.000
_cell.length_b   1.000
_cell.length_c   1.000
_cell.angle_alpha   90.00
_cell.angle_beta   90.00
_cell.angle_gamma   90.00
#
_symmetry.space_group_name_H-M   'P 1'
#
loop_
_entity.id
_entity.type
_entity.pdbx_description
1 polymer ?
#
loop_
_entity_poly.entity_id
_entity_poly.type
_entity_poly.pdbx_seq_one_letter_code
_entity_poly.pdbx_strand_id
1 'polypeptide(L)'
;MREYIDDLDQIVDYCKCYNELDIEEACCMADFVVEHTFLFQSKWEMERTYKPVTFKKGEIEWDYIPFNDPEWTYAMNRNRYFLTLAQAYVLTGKEEYVKTFIRLIKHWITHNPCEPKYYGSTWRTIEAGLRCENWLKARELVYRSPYWDEEVEALFRQSMEDHAHYIIGHNDDFRRLSNWGIIENHGLFVAGLYLEKDTYIHVAKERLTKAVKLQVLEDGLHWEQSSLYHNEVLRALLDVAIAAKNNGIVLEDVYHEIVKKMVYAHLYMTKPNHIQLANGDSDHIDVRDLLVRGAYLYEEPAFKALAYEKVDFESIWDIGMKGVRVYDQLEAQVPNKPSHALAASGNYCMRDGWEEASTYVHFKCGSLGGGHGHLDMLHVDVAYLGEDILKDSGRYTYTDTKERYELKKAYAHNTTMVDGKPFTQLIDTWGYDKVAQPVQGRFITHPLYDYVEGAHLGYMDLEDSVYVSRKVLFIKPQIVVIADTFKAKGNHTYNQYFHFGKGELTVKKSQALFTGKQAKATLYSLSEVHMAKTSMLSSETYNHLEKLDVLTTEKENTGNTTLITVLVLEDQNNPMPHTLRCVPICTQGQTLESNESISAFNITLPEETYNVVMRHDESLRRLMVVEGEDVFAKVALIHEKDGEKKVYPIVY
;
A
#
# COMPACT_ATOMS: atom_id res chain seq x y z
N MET A 1 17.66 -14.30 21.42
CA MET A 1 18.51 -14.51 20.25
C MET A 1 19.26 -15.85 20.23
N ARG A 2 19.55 -16.49 21.38
CA ARG A 2 20.41 -17.70 21.43
C ARG A 2 19.80 -19.02 20.89
N GLU A 3 18.47 -19.22 20.89
CA GLU A 3 17.83 -20.46 20.36
C GLU A 3 17.81 -20.55 18.83
N TYR A 4 18.08 -19.47 18.16
CA TYR A 4 17.97 -19.30 16.72
C TYR A 4 19.04 -20.04 15.90
N ILE A 5 20.22 -20.15 16.46
CA ILE A 5 21.44 -20.54 15.75
C ILE A 5 21.67 -22.04 15.82
N ASP A 6 21.03 -22.74 16.74
CA ASP A 6 21.18 -24.19 16.84
C ASP A 6 20.57 -24.92 15.64
N ASP A 7 19.68 -24.23 14.88
CA ASP A 7 19.04 -24.74 13.66
C ASP A 7 19.61 -24.12 12.35
N LEU A 8 20.75 -23.38 12.39
CA LEU A 8 21.26 -22.64 11.22
C LEU A 8 21.49 -23.53 9.99
N ASP A 9 22.06 -24.72 10.17
CA ASP A 9 22.25 -25.68 9.08
C ASP A 9 20.91 -26.11 8.46
N GLN A 10 19.88 -26.31 9.28
CA GLN A 10 18.54 -26.65 8.81
C GLN A 10 17.89 -25.47 8.09
N ILE A 11 18.12 -24.23 8.53
CA ILE A 11 17.66 -23.01 7.82
C ILE A 11 18.31 -22.94 6.44
N VAL A 12 19.61 -23.16 6.37
CA VAL A 12 20.36 -23.16 5.10
C VAL A 12 19.83 -24.24 4.16
N ASP A 13 19.60 -25.45 4.66
CA ASP A 13 19.03 -26.54 3.86
C ASP A 13 17.59 -26.22 3.39
N TYR A 14 16.78 -25.60 4.25
CA TYR A 14 15.45 -25.16 3.89
C TYR A 14 15.50 -24.10 2.77
N CYS A 15 16.36 -23.08 2.89
CA CYS A 15 16.51 -22.06 1.88
C CYS A 15 16.95 -22.66 0.53
N LYS A 16 17.90 -23.61 0.53
CA LYS A 16 18.31 -24.33 -0.68
C LYS A 16 17.19 -25.11 -1.34
N CYS A 17 16.19 -25.58 -0.56
CA CYS A 17 15.05 -26.34 -1.08
C CYS A 17 13.94 -25.45 -1.64
N TYR A 18 13.72 -24.27 -1.06
CA TYR A 18 12.51 -23.49 -1.31
C TYR A 18 12.74 -22.03 -1.75
N ASN A 19 13.97 -21.50 -1.60
CA ASN A 19 14.29 -20.10 -1.85
C ASN A 19 15.54 -19.95 -2.76
N GLU A 20 15.70 -20.80 -3.77
CA GLU A 20 16.89 -20.84 -4.63
C GLU A 20 17.14 -19.50 -5.35
N LEU A 21 16.10 -18.87 -5.88
CA LEU A 21 16.22 -17.58 -6.56
C LEU A 21 16.65 -16.46 -5.61
N ASP A 22 16.11 -16.46 -4.38
CA ASP A 22 16.51 -15.47 -3.36
C ASP A 22 17.97 -15.66 -2.95
N ILE A 23 18.46 -16.91 -2.91
CA ILE A 23 19.89 -17.21 -2.66
C ILE A 23 20.77 -16.65 -3.78
N GLU A 24 20.38 -16.85 -5.04
CA GLU A 24 21.12 -16.32 -6.19
C GLU A 24 21.19 -14.79 -6.14
N GLU A 25 20.05 -14.13 -5.85
CA GLU A 25 19.99 -12.68 -5.71
C GLU A 25 20.87 -12.19 -4.54
N ALA A 26 20.76 -12.81 -3.36
CA ALA A 26 21.57 -12.44 -2.20
C ALA A 26 23.07 -12.60 -2.46
N CYS A 27 23.48 -13.69 -3.12
CA CYS A 27 24.88 -13.89 -3.50
C CYS A 27 25.37 -12.87 -4.52
N CYS A 28 24.56 -12.54 -5.53
CA CYS A 28 24.88 -11.51 -6.52
C CYS A 28 25.08 -10.14 -5.86
N MET A 29 24.16 -9.75 -4.96
CA MET A 29 24.30 -8.49 -4.22
C MET A 29 25.51 -8.49 -3.28
N ALA A 30 25.80 -9.62 -2.63
CA ALA A 30 26.98 -9.77 -1.78
C ALA A 30 28.28 -9.64 -2.60
N ASP A 31 28.35 -10.20 -3.80
CA ASP A 31 29.52 -10.07 -4.71
C ASP A 31 29.73 -8.60 -5.12
N PHE A 32 28.68 -7.82 -5.38
CA PHE A 32 28.81 -6.38 -5.59
C PHE A 32 29.46 -5.67 -4.39
N VAL A 33 29.02 -5.99 -3.17
CA VAL A 33 29.56 -5.38 -1.96
C VAL A 33 31.04 -5.77 -1.71
N VAL A 34 31.44 -7.01 -2.04
CA VAL A 34 32.82 -7.43 -2.00
C VAL A 34 33.72 -6.56 -2.89
N GLU A 35 33.22 -6.18 -4.05
CA GLU A 35 33.89 -5.27 -5.00
C GLU A 35 33.66 -3.77 -4.67
N HIS A 36 33.18 -3.45 -3.47
CA HIS A 36 32.85 -2.09 -3.01
C HIS A 36 31.85 -1.36 -3.93
N THR A 37 30.97 -2.09 -4.58
CA THR A 37 29.89 -1.60 -5.40
C THR A 37 28.57 -1.70 -4.61
N PHE A 38 27.84 -0.60 -4.52
CA PHE A 38 26.61 -0.51 -3.74
C PHE A 38 25.42 -0.25 -4.64
N LEU A 39 24.42 -1.13 -4.52
CA LEU A 39 23.16 -1.09 -5.23
C LEU A 39 22.06 -1.61 -4.27
N PHE A 40 21.00 -0.85 -4.07
CA PHE A 40 19.97 -1.14 -3.07
C PHE A 40 18.67 -1.53 -3.78
N GLN A 41 18.34 -2.84 -3.84
CA GLN A 41 17.21 -3.37 -4.60
C GLN A 41 16.29 -4.30 -3.81
N SER A 42 16.65 -4.67 -2.57
CA SER A 42 15.77 -5.48 -1.73
C SER A 42 14.38 -4.87 -1.65
N LYS A 43 13.33 -5.70 -1.56
CA LYS A 43 11.95 -5.21 -1.40
C LYS A 43 11.75 -4.33 -0.16
N TRP A 44 12.59 -4.50 0.86
CA TRP A 44 12.58 -3.70 2.08
C TRP A 44 13.58 -2.53 2.07
N GLU A 45 14.19 -2.24 0.92
CA GLU A 45 14.82 -0.93 0.68
C GLU A 45 13.75 0.02 0.18
N MET A 46 13.31 0.94 1.03
CA MET A 46 12.23 1.87 0.73
C MET A 46 12.57 2.78 -0.44
N GLU A 47 13.85 3.17 -0.57
CA GLU A 47 14.37 4.04 -1.62
C GLU A 47 15.32 3.26 -2.52
N ARG A 48 14.76 2.38 -3.38
CA ARG A 48 15.54 1.53 -4.30
C ARG A 48 16.36 2.34 -5.28
N THR A 49 17.53 1.79 -5.61
CA THR A 49 18.45 2.40 -6.58
C THR A 49 18.65 1.51 -7.79
N TYR A 50 18.89 2.11 -8.95
CA TYR A 50 19.07 1.38 -10.23
C TYR A 50 20.45 1.64 -10.86
N LYS A 51 21.25 2.52 -10.25
CA LYS A 51 22.60 2.85 -10.69
C LYS A 51 23.57 2.49 -9.60
N PRO A 52 24.48 1.54 -9.85
CA PRO A 52 25.49 1.17 -8.87
C PRO A 52 26.50 2.29 -8.67
N VAL A 53 27.00 2.41 -7.43
CA VAL A 53 28.12 3.29 -7.08
C VAL A 53 29.28 2.43 -6.57
N THR A 54 30.45 2.61 -7.15
CA THR A 54 31.65 1.85 -6.79
C THR A 54 32.70 2.77 -6.17
N PHE A 55 33.17 2.42 -4.99
CA PHE A 55 34.30 3.08 -4.34
C PHE A 55 35.58 2.30 -4.54
N LYS A 56 36.71 2.99 -4.54
CA LYS A 56 37.99 2.29 -4.47
C LYS A 56 38.13 1.57 -3.13
N LYS A 57 38.83 0.43 -3.16
CA LYS A 57 39.05 -0.38 -1.97
C LYS A 57 39.74 0.42 -0.86
N GLY A 58 39.05 0.56 0.29
CA GLY A 58 39.55 1.34 1.43
C GLY A 58 39.29 2.84 1.39
N GLU A 59 38.61 3.35 0.35
CA GLU A 59 38.30 4.79 0.16
C GLU A 59 36.76 5.02 0.15
N ILE A 60 36.01 4.40 1.08
CA ILE A 60 34.57 4.57 1.16
C ILE A 60 34.24 5.88 1.85
N GLU A 61 33.49 6.74 1.16
CA GLU A 61 32.93 7.98 1.70
C GLU A 61 31.46 7.72 2.11
N TRP A 62 31.22 7.59 3.43
CA TRP A 62 29.91 7.20 3.96
C TRP A 62 28.83 8.29 3.85
N ASP A 63 29.22 9.54 3.68
CA ASP A 63 28.34 10.70 3.50
C ASP A 63 28.29 11.19 2.04
N TYR A 64 28.80 10.41 1.09
CA TYR A 64 28.74 10.69 -0.35
C TYR A 64 27.29 10.69 -0.85
N ILE A 65 26.90 11.76 -1.57
CA ILE A 65 25.55 11.94 -2.14
C ILE A 65 25.62 11.82 -3.67
N PRO A 66 25.46 10.63 -4.24
CA PRO A 66 25.40 10.49 -5.70
C PRO A 66 24.09 10.98 -6.26
N PHE A 67 24.09 11.40 -7.53
CA PHE A 67 22.88 11.73 -8.30
C PHE A 67 22.03 12.88 -7.71
N ASN A 68 22.56 13.68 -6.77
CA ASN A 68 21.83 14.64 -5.95
C ASN A 68 20.67 14.01 -5.14
N ASP A 69 20.78 12.73 -4.81
CA ASP A 69 19.79 11.99 -4.05
C ASP A 69 20.33 11.62 -2.66
N PRO A 70 19.96 12.33 -1.59
CA PRO A 70 20.42 12.03 -0.25
C PRO A 70 19.88 10.69 0.27
N GLU A 71 18.77 10.17 -0.27
CA GLU A 71 18.21 8.88 0.15
C GLU A 71 19.15 7.72 -0.18
N TRP A 72 19.94 7.84 -1.26
CA TRP A 72 20.99 6.87 -1.54
C TRP A 72 22.01 6.79 -0.38
N THR A 73 22.42 7.95 0.16
CA THR A 73 23.35 8.02 1.30
C THR A 73 22.72 7.41 2.55
N TYR A 74 21.44 7.65 2.77
CA TYR A 74 20.71 7.08 3.90
C TYR A 74 20.58 5.56 3.77
N ALA A 75 20.20 5.04 2.59
CA ALA A 75 20.16 3.59 2.32
C ALA A 75 21.53 2.92 2.54
N MET A 76 22.62 3.56 2.08
CA MET A 76 23.98 3.10 2.33
C MET A 76 24.27 2.99 3.83
N ASN A 77 23.77 3.91 4.66
CA ASN A 77 24.02 3.95 6.11
C ASN A 77 23.00 3.16 6.95
N ARG A 78 21.96 2.59 6.35
CA ARG A 78 21.11 1.55 6.96
C ARG A 78 21.83 0.22 7.05
N ASN A 79 22.85 0.03 6.20
CA ASN A 79 23.73 -1.13 6.13
C ASN A 79 23.00 -2.48 5.99
N ARG A 80 21.85 -2.54 5.31
CA ARG A 80 21.13 -3.80 5.06
C ARG A 80 22.00 -4.83 4.33
N TYR A 81 22.88 -4.39 3.45
CA TYR A 81 23.84 -5.25 2.76
C TYR A 81 24.82 -5.99 3.68
N PHE A 82 24.97 -5.60 4.96
CA PHE A 82 25.69 -6.42 5.93
C PHE A 82 24.97 -7.72 6.25
N LEU A 83 23.63 -7.65 6.36
CA LEU A 83 22.81 -8.85 6.48
C LEU A 83 22.93 -9.73 5.23
N THR A 84 22.91 -9.13 4.02
CA THR A 84 23.11 -9.85 2.76
C THR A 84 24.46 -10.58 2.71
N LEU A 85 25.56 -9.91 3.13
CA LEU A 85 26.89 -10.56 3.23
C LEU A 85 26.88 -11.73 4.21
N ALA A 86 26.25 -11.57 5.36
CA ALA A 86 26.17 -12.61 6.38
C ALA A 86 25.33 -13.81 5.91
N GLN A 87 24.19 -13.57 5.26
CA GLN A 87 23.37 -14.60 4.62
C GLN A 87 24.14 -15.35 3.54
N ALA A 88 24.79 -14.64 2.62
CA ALA A 88 25.61 -15.25 1.56
C ALA A 88 26.76 -16.09 2.14
N TYR A 89 27.37 -15.67 3.26
CA TYR A 89 28.39 -16.46 3.95
C TYR A 89 27.84 -17.79 4.47
N VAL A 90 26.75 -17.80 5.20
CA VAL A 90 26.21 -19.05 5.77
C VAL A 90 25.62 -19.98 4.71
N LEU A 91 25.08 -19.42 3.62
CA LEU A 91 24.52 -20.19 2.51
C LEU A 91 25.56 -20.86 1.63
N THR A 92 26.75 -20.26 1.48
CA THR A 92 27.79 -20.71 0.53
C THR A 92 29.06 -21.19 1.18
N GLY A 93 29.35 -20.78 2.41
CA GLY A 93 30.64 -20.99 3.08
C GLY A 93 31.81 -20.14 2.55
N LYS A 94 31.57 -19.19 1.63
CA LYS A 94 32.61 -18.30 1.09
C LYS A 94 33.06 -17.28 2.13
N GLU A 95 34.29 -17.45 2.64
CA GLU A 95 34.85 -16.61 3.70
C GLU A 95 35.01 -15.13 3.32
N GLU A 96 35.10 -14.82 2.03
CA GLU A 96 35.24 -13.43 1.56
C GLU A 96 34.05 -12.54 1.99
N TYR A 97 32.83 -13.09 2.09
CA TYR A 97 31.67 -12.35 2.53
C TYR A 97 31.80 -11.91 4.00
N VAL A 98 32.13 -12.84 4.90
CA VAL A 98 32.30 -12.49 6.32
C VAL A 98 33.52 -11.57 6.55
N LYS A 99 34.60 -11.78 5.83
CA LYS A 99 35.79 -10.89 5.88
C LYS A 99 35.44 -9.47 5.41
N THR A 100 34.66 -9.37 4.34
CA THR A 100 34.18 -8.08 3.84
C THR A 100 33.25 -7.39 4.83
N PHE A 101 32.30 -8.13 5.42
CA PHE A 101 31.43 -7.59 6.48
C PHE A 101 32.26 -7.02 7.64
N ILE A 102 33.19 -7.79 8.19
CA ILE A 102 34.04 -7.35 9.32
C ILE A 102 34.87 -6.11 8.95
N ARG A 103 35.45 -6.09 7.73
CA ARG A 103 36.20 -4.93 7.24
C ARG A 103 35.33 -3.68 7.14
N LEU A 104 34.15 -3.81 6.57
CA LEU A 104 33.25 -2.68 6.36
C LEU A 104 32.65 -2.15 7.66
N ILE A 105 32.28 -3.02 8.60
CA ILE A 105 31.72 -2.56 9.88
C ILE A 105 32.78 -1.88 10.75
N LYS A 106 34.02 -2.41 10.80
CA LYS A 106 35.15 -1.73 11.46
C LYS A 106 35.44 -0.37 10.84
N HIS A 107 35.41 -0.29 9.49
CA HIS A 107 35.62 0.96 8.76
C HIS A 107 34.51 1.96 9.07
N TRP A 108 33.24 1.52 9.05
CA TRP A 108 32.10 2.38 9.35
C TRP A 108 32.18 2.96 10.77
N ILE A 109 32.37 2.12 11.78
CA ILE A 109 32.48 2.54 13.19
C ILE A 109 33.62 3.54 13.41
N THR A 110 34.76 3.31 12.78
CA THR A 110 35.94 4.18 12.94
C THR A 110 35.74 5.55 12.27
N HIS A 111 35.06 5.61 11.12
CA HIS A 111 34.93 6.85 10.35
C HIS A 111 33.66 7.65 10.66
N ASN A 112 32.70 7.05 11.34
CA ASN A 112 31.43 7.67 11.70
C ASN A 112 31.18 7.62 13.23
N PRO A 113 31.98 8.34 14.05
CA PRO A 113 31.68 8.44 15.48
C PRO A 113 30.34 9.16 15.69
N CYS A 114 29.65 8.84 16.80
CA CYS A 114 28.39 9.48 17.18
C CYS A 114 28.61 10.93 17.60
N GLU A 115 28.73 11.83 16.64
CA GLU A 115 28.99 13.26 16.82
C GLU A 115 27.97 14.13 16.08
N PRO A 116 27.67 15.35 16.56
CA PRO A 116 26.64 16.23 15.96
C PRO A 116 26.84 16.53 14.47
N LYS A 117 28.07 16.54 13.97
CA LYS A 117 28.33 16.80 12.53
C LYS A 117 27.77 15.73 11.59
N TYR A 118 27.49 14.51 12.12
CA TYR A 118 26.96 13.38 11.35
C TYR A 118 25.45 13.16 11.53
N TYR A 119 24.76 13.93 12.42
CA TYR A 119 23.34 13.73 12.74
C TYR A 119 22.39 14.01 11.56
N GLY A 120 22.82 14.73 10.56
CA GLY A 120 22.06 14.96 9.32
C GLY A 120 22.38 14.01 8.17
N SER A 121 23.34 13.09 8.34
CA SER A 121 23.79 12.16 7.32
C SER A 121 23.87 10.72 7.86
N THR A 122 25.05 10.25 8.25
CA THR A 122 25.27 8.85 8.67
C THR A 122 24.61 8.49 10.03
N TRP A 123 24.28 9.48 10.85
CA TRP A 123 23.64 9.32 12.17
C TRP A 123 22.23 9.93 12.24
N ARG A 124 21.46 9.98 11.14
CA ARG A 124 20.03 10.22 11.30
C ARG A 124 19.46 9.15 12.23
N THR A 125 18.48 9.51 13.07
CA THR A 125 18.00 8.60 14.11
C THR A 125 17.32 7.36 13.54
N ILE A 126 16.58 7.50 12.43
CA ILE A 126 15.96 6.35 11.75
C ILE A 126 17.00 5.36 11.21
N GLU A 127 18.10 5.85 10.59
CA GLU A 127 19.19 4.97 10.14
C GLU A 127 19.88 4.30 11.32
N ALA A 128 20.00 4.98 12.46
CA ALA A 128 20.55 4.36 13.67
C ALA A 128 19.66 3.20 14.16
N GLY A 129 18.35 3.35 14.11
CA GLY A 129 17.41 2.26 14.42
C GLY A 129 17.54 1.07 13.48
N LEU A 130 17.51 1.32 12.16
CA LEU A 130 17.65 0.28 11.12
C LEU A 130 19.04 -0.42 11.17
N ARG A 131 20.10 0.32 11.48
CA ARG A 131 21.44 -0.29 11.69
C ARG A 131 21.44 -1.27 12.85
N CYS A 132 20.83 -0.92 13.99
CA CYS A 132 20.75 -1.85 15.11
C CYS A 132 20.11 -3.18 14.69
N GLU A 133 19.02 -3.15 13.94
CA GLU A 133 18.38 -4.35 13.40
C GLU A 133 19.34 -5.12 12.47
N ASN A 134 19.78 -4.45 11.39
CA ASN A 134 20.56 -5.09 10.32
C ASN A 134 21.89 -5.66 10.84
N TRP A 135 22.59 -4.91 11.69
CA TRP A 135 23.87 -5.34 12.25
C TRP A 135 23.70 -6.52 13.19
N LEU A 136 22.68 -6.50 14.05
CA LEU A 136 22.44 -7.61 14.99
C LEU A 136 22.03 -8.88 14.25
N LYS A 137 21.13 -8.78 13.25
CA LYS A 137 20.76 -9.93 12.41
C LYS A 137 21.99 -10.49 11.67
N ALA A 138 22.83 -9.63 11.11
CA ALA A 138 24.06 -10.06 10.45
C ALA A 138 25.07 -10.72 11.43
N ARG A 139 25.28 -10.10 12.59
CA ARG A 139 26.16 -10.64 13.63
C ARG A 139 25.74 -12.04 14.09
N GLU A 140 24.44 -12.26 14.28
CA GLU A 140 23.93 -13.58 14.70
C GLU A 140 24.26 -14.71 13.69
N LEU A 141 24.42 -14.39 12.42
CA LEU A 141 24.81 -15.36 11.39
C LEU A 141 26.33 -15.63 11.35
N VAL A 142 27.16 -14.68 11.83
CA VAL A 142 28.62 -14.76 11.64
C VAL A 142 29.42 -14.85 12.93
N TYR A 143 28.86 -14.64 14.11
CA TYR A 143 29.63 -14.55 15.37
C TYR A 143 30.38 -15.84 15.74
N ARG A 144 29.99 -17.01 15.17
CA ARG A 144 30.73 -18.28 15.31
C ARG A 144 31.85 -18.44 14.27
N SER A 145 31.97 -17.51 13.35
CA SER A 145 33.07 -17.53 12.36
C SER A 145 34.41 -17.29 13.04
N PRO A 146 35.50 -17.98 12.61
CA PRO A 146 36.84 -17.75 13.14
C PRO A 146 37.38 -16.33 12.89
N TYR A 147 36.68 -15.54 12.05
CA TYR A 147 37.05 -14.15 11.75
C TYR A 147 36.36 -13.15 12.68
N TRP A 148 35.34 -13.56 13.45
CA TRP A 148 34.68 -12.74 14.47
C TRP A 148 35.38 -12.95 15.80
N ASP A 149 36.43 -12.19 16.07
CA ASP A 149 37.26 -12.27 17.27
C ASP A 149 36.75 -11.35 18.40
N GLU A 150 37.42 -11.40 19.55
CA GLU A 150 37.10 -10.61 20.72
C GLU A 150 37.24 -9.10 20.48
N GLU A 151 38.16 -8.67 19.61
CA GLU A 151 38.33 -7.25 19.25
C GLU A 151 37.16 -6.74 18.45
N VAL A 152 36.71 -7.52 17.45
CA VAL A 152 35.51 -7.20 16.64
C VAL A 152 34.28 -7.13 17.54
N GLU A 153 34.07 -8.12 18.42
CA GLU A 153 32.93 -8.16 19.33
C GLU A 153 32.91 -6.96 20.29
N ALA A 154 34.08 -6.59 20.84
CA ALA A 154 34.20 -5.44 21.74
C ALA A 154 33.87 -4.12 21.03
N LEU A 155 34.39 -3.91 19.82
CA LEU A 155 34.11 -2.74 19.00
C LEU A 155 32.62 -2.66 18.62
N PHE A 156 32.04 -3.77 18.21
CA PHE A 156 30.64 -3.91 17.85
C PHE A 156 29.75 -3.58 19.07
N ARG A 157 30.05 -4.17 20.23
CA ARG A 157 29.29 -3.95 21.48
C ARG A 157 29.30 -2.49 21.90
N GLN A 158 30.46 -1.82 21.84
CA GLN A 158 30.57 -0.40 22.14
C GLN A 158 29.70 0.44 21.18
N SER A 159 29.75 0.14 19.90
CA SER A 159 28.95 0.86 18.91
C SER A 159 27.44 0.65 19.12
N MET A 160 27.00 -0.55 19.52
CA MET A 160 25.60 -0.79 19.89
C MET A 160 25.16 0.02 21.12
N GLU A 161 26.04 0.17 22.11
CA GLU A 161 25.79 1.03 23.27
C GLU A 161 25.64 2.50 22.84
N ASP A 162 26.48 2.98 21.92
CA ASP A 162 26.41 4.35 21.38
C ASP A 162 25.10 4.58 20.61
N HIS A 163 24.66 3.61 19.79
CA HIS A 163 23.36 3.68 19.10
C HIS A 163 22.19 3.73 20.08
N ALA A 164 22.18 2.86 21.10
CA ALA A 164 21.13 2.82 22.09
C ALA A 164 21.03 4.14 22.88
N HIS A 165 22.17 4.70 23.31
CA HIS A 165 22.22 6.00 23.99
C HIS A 165 21.73 7.14 23.10
N TYR A 166 22.11 7.12 21.81
CA TYR A 166 21.69 8.12 20.85
C TYR A 166 20.19 8.09 20.62
N ILE A 167 19.61 6.90 20.39
CA ILE A 167 18.16 6.73 20.19
C ILE A 167 17.37 7.11 21.44
N ILE A 168 17.82 6.74 22.64
CA ILE A 168 17.16 7.10 23.90
C ILE A 168 17.06 8.62 24.07
N GLY A 169 18.11 9.35 23.67
CA GLY A 169 18.16 10.81 23.76
C GLY A 169 17.18 11.52 22.82
N HIS A 170 16.62 10.83 21.82
CA HIS A 170 15.73 11.41 20.83
C HIS A 170 14.31 10.82 20.97
N ASN A 171 13.35 11.60 21.45
CA ASN A 171 11.94 11.20 21.60
C ASN A 171 11.04 12.45 21.63
N ASP A 172 11.18 13.30 20.62
CA ASP A 172 10.36 14.49 20.43
C ASP A 172 8.97 14.14 19.85
N ASP A 173 8.12 15.15 19.67
CA ASP A 173 6.76 14.97 19.18
C ASP A 173 6.73 14.44 17.75
N PHE A 174 7.68 14.82 16.90
CA PHE A 174 7.80 14.29 15.54
C PHE A 174 8.00 12.76 15.57
N ARG A 175 8.94 12.27 16.37
CA ARG A 175 9.21 10.83 16.48
C ARG A 175 8.05 10.06 17.09
N ARG A 176 7.38 10.65 18.06
CA ARG A 176 6.22 10.02 18.72
C ARG A 176 5.02 9.86 17.78
N LEU A 177 4.94 10.67 16.71
CA LEU A 177 3.83 10.71 15.74
C LEU A 177 4.21 10.21 14.34
N SER A 178 5.44 9.76 14.11
CA SER A 178 5.88 9.26 12.82
C SER A 178 6.40 7.82 12.88
N ASN A 179 6.50 7.18 11.72
CA ASN A 179 7.12 5.87 11.55
C ASN A 179 8.54 5.81 12.14
N TRP A 180 9.30 6.93 12.12
CA TRP A 180 10.65 7.01 12.66
C TRP A 180 10.74 6.51 14.09
N GLY A 181 9.84 6.98 14.97
CA GLY A 181 9.88 6.58 16.37
C GLY A 181 9.61 5.09 16.59
N ILE A 182 8.83 4.44 15.74
CA ILE A 182 8.62 2.99 15.81
C ILE A 182 9.88 2.25 15.38
N ILE A 183 10.47 2.63 14.25
CA ILE A 183 11.69 2.02 13.71
C ILE A 183 12.89 2.25 14.66
N GLU A 184 13.05 3.44 15.21
CA GLU A 184 14.07 3.77 16.22
C GLU A 184 13.94 2.90 17.48
N ASN A 185 12.72 2.75 18.01
CA ASN A 185 12.49 1.94 19.21
C ASN A 185 12.51 0.43 18.92
N HIS A 186 12.27 -0.04 17.69
CA HIS A 186 12.61 -1.40 17.28
C HIS A 186 14.12 -1.62 17.41
N GLY A 187 14.95 -0.74 16.84
CA GLY A 187 16.40 -0.81 16.98
C GLY A 187 16.87 -0.78 18.43
N LEU A 188 16.28 0.09 19.28
CA LEU A 188 16.57 0.15 20.70
C LEU A 188 16.21 -1.15 21.44
N PHE A 189 15.07 -1.76 21.07
CA PHE A 189 14.62 -3.02 21.68
C PHE A 189 15.62 -4.15 21.41
N VAL A 190 16.02 -4.34 20.16
CA VAL A 190 16.97 -5.41 19.80
C VAL A 190 18.38 -5.13 20.33
N ALA A 191 18.82 -3.87 20.35
CA ALA A 191 20.06 -3.48 21.01
C ALA A 191 20.03 -3.78 22.51
N GLY A 192 18.90 -3.50 23.18
CA GLY A 192 18.71 -3.85 24.60
C GLY A 192 18.79 -5.35 24.87
N LEU A 193 18.22 -6.18 23.99
CA LEU A 193 18.33 -7.64 24.07
C LEU A 193 19.78 -8.12 23.95
N TYR A 194 20.52 -7.60 22.96
CA TYR A 194 21.92 -7.96 22.74
C TYR A 194 22.83 -7.50 23.89
N LEU A 195 22.66 -6.27 24.36
CA LEU A 195 23.44 -5.68 25.44
C LEU A 195 23.08 -6.23 26.82
N GLU A 196 22.00 -7.00 26.93
CA GLU A 196 21.42 -7.48 28.20
C GLU A 196 21.07 -6.32 29.15
N LYS A 197 20.43 -5.25 28.60
CA LYS A 197 20.07 -4.02 29.30
C LYS A 197 18.54 -3.89 29.45
N ASP A 198 18.01 -4.32 30.57
CA ASP A 198 16.58 -4.23 30.89
C ASP A 198 16.03 -2.81 30.75
N THR A 199 16.83 -1.79 31.07
CA THR A 199 16.43 -0.39 30.92
C THR A 199 16.13 0.00 29.47
N TYR A 200 16.92 -0.47 28.50
CA TYR A 200 16.69 -0.21 27.09
C TYR A 200 15.44 -0.94 26.57
N ILE A 201 15.30 -2.21 26.95
CA ILE A 201 14.13 -3.02 26.63
C ILE A 201 12.86 -2.37 27.19
N HIS A 202 12.89 -1.92 28.45
CA HIS A 202 11.75 -1.28 29.10
C HIS A 202 11.34 0.01 28.39
N VAL A 203 12.30 0.91 28.12
CA VAL A 203 12.04 2.18 27.41
C VAL A 203 11.46 1.92 26.01
N ALA A 204 12.04 0.98 25.25
CA ALA A 204 11.55 0.65 23.93
C ALA A 204 10.12 0.11 23.97
N LYS A 205 9.81 -0.83 24.87
CA LYS A 205 8.45 -1.38 25.08
C LYS A 205 7.44 -0.28 25.39
N GLU A 206 7.77 0.60 26.34
CA GLU A 206 6.88 1.70 26.74
C GLU A 206 6.59 2.62 25.55
N ARG A 207 7.65 3.02 24.82
CA ARG A 207 7.51 3.92 23.66
C ARG A 207 6.73 3.27 22.52
N LEU A 208 7.00 2.00 22.21
CA LEU A 208 6.28 1.24 21.16
C LEU A 208 4.81 1.05 21.52
N THR A 209 4.48 0.68 22.77
CA THR A 209 3.08 0.55 23.21
C THR A 209 2.33 1.89 23.13
N LYS A 210 2.98 3.01 23.42
CA LYS A 210 2.38 4.33 23.25
C LYS A 210 2.22 4.67 21.76
N ALA A 211 3.22 4.37 20.94
CA ALA A 211 3.21 4.67 19.52
C ALA A 211 2.08 3.93 18.79
N VAL A 212 1.88 2.63 19.01
CA VAL A 212 0.78 1.89 18.37
C VAL A 212 -0.60 2.44 18.75
N LYS A 213 -0.79 2.92 19.97
CA LYS A 213 -2.03 3.57 20.41
C LYS A 213 -2.27 4.95 19.77
N LEU A 214 -1.22 5.65 19.37
CA LEU A 214 -1.29 6.99 18.79
C LEU A 214 -1.34 6.97 17.27
N GLN A 215 -0.60 6.05 16.66
CA GLN A 215 -0.35 6.05 15.22
C GLN A 215 -1.22 5.06 14.44
N VAL A 216 -1.87 4.12 15.10
CA VAL A 216 -2.73 3.13 14.44
C VAL A 216 -4.19 3.46 14.70
N LEU A 217 -4.95 3.59 13.62
CA LEU A 217 -6.37 3.88 13.66
C LEU A 217 -7.17 2.65 14.15
N GLU A 218 -8.44 2.83 14.50
CA GLU A 218 -9.30 1.78 15.07
C GLU A 218 -9.44 0.55 14.17
N ASP A 219 -9.33 0.74 12.85
CA ASP A 219 -9.40 -0.31 11.82
C ASP A 219 -8.05 -0.99 11.53
N GLY A 220 -6.98 -0.56 12.19
CA GLY A 220 -5.65 -1.14 12.07
C GLY A 220 -4.75 -0.45 11.05
N LEU A 221 -5.22 0.53 10.28
CA LEU A 221 -4.35 1.23 9.33
C LEU A 221 -3.50 2.29 10.05
N HIS A 222 -2.27 2.49 9.59
CA HIS A 222 -1.39 3.55 10.07
C HIS A 222 -1.90 4.92 9.61
N TRP A 223 -1.85 5.92 10.49
CA TRP A 223 -2.43 7.24 10.25
C TRP A 223 -1.82 8.02 9.06
N GLU A 224 -0.58 7.68 8.65
CA GLU A 224 0.10 8.32 7.52
C GLU A 224 -0.56 8.00 6.15
N GLN A 225 -1.53 7.08 6.11
CA GLN A 225 -2.36 6.78 4.92
C GLN A 225 -1.59 6.35 3.66
N SER A 226 -0.41 5.79 3.83
CA SER A 226 0.39 5.17 2.78
C SER A 226 0.52 3.68 3.05
N SER A 227 0.29 2.84 2.04
CA SER A 227 0.40 1.38 2.16
C SER A 227 1.82 0.94 2.50
N LEU A 228 2.83 1.56 1.86
CA LEU A 228 4.23 1.22 2.13
C LEU A 228 4.63 1.57 3.57
N TYR A 229 4.27 2.77 4.06
CA TYR A 229 4.60 3.19 5.42
C TYR A 229 3.83 2.41 6.48
N HIS A 230 2.58 2.02 6.20
CA HIS A 230 1.87 1.06 7.04
C HIS A 230 2.63 -0.26 7.15
N ASN A 231 3.13 -0.79 6.03
CA ASN A 231 3.82 -2.07 5.98
C ASN A 231 5.22 -2.02 6.62
N GLU A 232 5.97 -0.92 6.49
CA GLU A 232 7.24 -0.72 7.20
C GLU A 232 7.07 -0.67 8.71
N VAL A 233 6.05 0.06 9.18
CA VAL A 233 5.70 0.10 10.60
C VAL A 233 5.28 -1.28 11.09
N LEU A 234 4.42 -1.98 10.31
CA LEU A 234 3.97 -3.34 10.64
C LEU A 234 5.13 -4.32 10.71
N ARG A 235 6.09 -4.26 9.76
CA ARG A 235 7.30 -5.09 9.76
C ARG A 235 8.08 -4.91 11.06
N ALA A 236 8.39 -3.66 11.43
CA ALA A 236 9.12 -3.35 12.65
C ALA A 236 8.41 -3.86 13.92
N LEU A 237 7.08 -3.71 13.98
CA LEU A 237 6.28 -4.18 15.11
C LEU A 237 6.19 -5.70 15.19
N LEU A 238 6.06 -6.40 14.06
CA LEU A 238 6.10 -7.87 14.01
C LEU A 238 7.46 -8.41 14.43
N ASP A 239 8.55 -7.78 13.98
CA ASP A 239 9.91 -8.18 14.35
C ASP A 239 10.15 -8.02 15.87
N VAL A 240 9.69 -6.91 16.48
CA VAL A 240 9.72 -6.73 17.93
C VAL A 240 8.94 -7.83 18.65
N ALA A 241 7.73 -8.17 18.16
CA ALA A 241 6.90 -9.19 18.80
C ALA A 241 7.52 -10.59 18.68
N ILE A 242 8.13 -10.91 17.54
CA ILE A 242 8.85 -12.17 17.31
C ILE A 242 10.11 -12.23 18.19
N ALA A 243 10.90 -11.16 18.23
CA ALA A 243 12.07 -11.07 19.11
C ALA A 243 11.69 -11.20 20.58
N ALA A 244 10.60 -10.58 21.02
CA ALA A 244 10.08 -10.70 22.38
C ALA A 244 9.65 -12.15 22.70
N LYS A 245 8.88 -12.78 21.80
CA LYS A 245 8.46 -14.21 21.92
C LYS A 245 9.67 -15.13 22.04
N ASN A 246 10.70 -14.93 21.20
CA ASN A 246 11.90 -15.77 21.18
C ASN A 246 12.80 -15.58 22.42
N ASN A 247 12.69 -14.43 23.11
CA ASN A 247 13.48 -14.16 24.32
C ASN A 247 12.65 -14.20 25.62
N GLY A 248 11.41 -14.70 25.57
CA GLY A 248 10.55 -14.82 26.76
C GLY A 248 10.13 -13.48 27.37
N ILE A 249 10.14 -12.39 26.58
CA ILE A 249 9.70 -11.07 27.01
C ILE A 249 8.22 -10.89 26.69
N VAL A 250 7.47 -10.47 27.71
CA VAL A 250 6.04 -10.21 27.56
C VAL A 250 5.83 -8.77 27.09
N LEU A 251 5.13 -8.60 25.98
CA LEU A 251 4.55 -7.33 25.51
C LEU A 251 3.12 -7.21 26.05
N GLU A 252 2.59 -5.99 26.10
CA GLU A 252 1.22 -5.74 26.54
C GLU A 252 0.19 -6.34 25.55
N ASP A 253 -0.94 -6.85 26.06
CA ASP A 253 -2.00 -7.42 25.22
C ASP A 253 -2.49 -6.44 24.16
N VAL A 254 -2.64 -5.17 24.52
CA VAL A 254 -3.06 -4.10 23.59
C VAL A 254 -2.08 -3.91 22.44
N TYR A 255 -0.78 -4.16 22.64
CA TYR A 255 0.20 -4.17 21.54
C TYR A 255 -0.14 -5.23 20.52
N HIS A 256 -0.35 -6.46 20.98
CA HIS A 256 -0.70 -7.59 20.10
C HIS A 256 -2.06 -7.42 19.41
N GLU A 257 -3.06 -6.88 20.12
CA GLU A 257 -4.37 -6.58 19.54
C GLU A 257 -4.28 -5.59 18.39
N ILE A 258 -3.51 -4.50 18.55
CA ILE A 258 -3.34 -3.47 17.52
C ILE A 258 -2.52 -4.03 16.35
N VAL A 259 -1.39 -4.67 16.61
CA VAL A 259 -0.53 -5.25 15.55
C VAL A 259 -1.30 -6.32 14.74
N LYS A 260 -2.10 -7.16 15.39
CA LYS A 260 -2.96 -8.12 14.68
C LYS A 260 -3.97 -7.42 13.75
N LYS A 261 -4.58 -6.29 14.19
CA LYS A 261 -5.44 -5.48 13.32
C LYS A 261 -4.67 -4.88 12.13
N MET A 262 -3.42 -4.46 12.34
CA MET A 262 -2.58 -3.99 11.24
C MET A 262 -2.32 -5.07 10.18
N VAL A 263 -2.09 -6.32 10.60
CA VAL A 263 -1.97 -7.46 9.66
C VAL A 263 -3.25 -7.68 8.87
N TYR A 264 -4.43 -7.55 9.51
CA TYR A 264 -5.72 -7.62 8.80
C TYR A 264 -5.91 -6.44 7.83
N ALA A 265 -5.53 -5.21 8.22
CA ALA A 265 -5.58 -4.06 7.32
C ALA A 265 -4.69 -4.30 6.09
N HIS A 266 -3.45 -4.77 6.28
CA HIS A 266 -2.57 -5.17 5.19
C HIS A 266 -3.21 -6.23 4.28
N LEU A 267 -3.81 -7.29 4.86
CA LEU A 267 -4.47 -8.36 4.10
C LEU A 267 -5.56 -7.84 3.17
N TYR A 268 -6.43 -6.93 3.66
CA TYR A 268 -7.50 -6.36 2.84
C TYR A 268 -7.01 -5.32 1.83
N MET A 269 -5.95 -4.57 2.15
CA MET A 269 -5.32 -3.56 1.27
C MET A 269 -4.39 -4.16 0.21
N THR A 270 -4.21 -5.48 0.20
CA THR A 270 -3.43 -6.19 -0.82
C THR A 270 -4.36 -6.68 -1.92
N LYS A 271 -4.00 -6.45 -3.19
CA LYS A 271 -4.76 -6.89 -4.37
C LYS A 271 -4.70 -8.43 -4.51
N PRO A 272 -5.61 -9.06 -5.29
CA PRO A 272 -5.61 -10.51 -5.51
C PRO A 272 -4.30 -11.07 -6.07
N ASN A 273 -3.59 -10.30 -6.89
CA ASN A 273 -2.25 -10.63 -7.39
C ASN A 273 -1.12 -10.43 -6.37
N HIS A 274 -1.46 -10.27 -5.10
CA HIS A 274 -0.57 -10.10 -3.96
C HIS A 274 0.24 -8.79 -3.93
N ILE A 275 -0.02 -7.88 -4.86
CA ILE A 275 0.64 -6.57 -4.87
C ILE A 275 -0.14 -5.59 -3.97
N GLN A 276 0.55 -4.90 -3.09
CA GLN A 276 -0.07 -3.84 -2.27
C GLN A 276 -0.62 -2.70 -3.13
N LEU A 277 -1.63 -1.99 -2.62
CA LEU A 277 -2.09 -0.73 -3.22
C LEU A 277 -0.98 0.33 -3.14
N ALA A 278 -0.93 1.21 -4.13
CA ALA A 278 0.03 2.31 -4.18
C ALA A 278 -0.50 3.62 -3.57
N ASN A 279 -1.31 3.52 -2.51
CA ASN A 279 -1.86 4.68 -1.81
C ASN A 279 -0.77 5.54 -1.19
N GLY A 280 -0.80 6.84 -1.47
CA GLY A 280 0.22 7.78 -0.99
C GLY A 280 1.61 7.43 -1.51
N ASP A 281 2.65 7.74 -0.73
CA ASP A 281 4.04 7.39 -1.07
C ASP A 281 4.26 5.87 -0.95
N SER A 282 3.83 5.11 -1.98
CA SER A 282 3.91 3.65 -1.99
C SER A 282 4.41 3.10 -3.32
N ASP A 283 5.08 1.96 -3.26
CA ASP A 283 5.55 1.18 -4.40
C ASP A 283 4.62 -0.01 -4.66
N HIS A 284 4.59 -0.53 -5.89
CA HIS A 284 3.90 -1.77 -6.25
C HIS A 284 4.79 -2.97 -5.93
N ILE A 285 4.68 -3.52 -4.73
CA ILE A 285 5.49 -4.64 -4.25
C ILE A 285 4.66 -5.73 -3.59
N ASP A 286 5.16 -6.96 -3.65
CA ASP A 286 4.64 -8.10 -2.90
C ASP A 286 5.34 -8.19 -1.54
N VAL A 287 4.58 -8.02 -0.48
CA VAL A 287 5.07 -8.06 0.91
C VAL A 287 4.27 -9.08 1.75
N ARG A 288 3.96 -10.24 1.14
CA ARG A 288 3.29 -11.37 1.82
C ARG A 288 4.09 -11.95 2.99
N ASP A 289 5.39 -11.67 3.09
CA ASP A 289 6.20 -12.01 4.26
C ASP A 289 5.64 -11.43 5.57
N LEU A 290 4.91 -10.31 5.52
CA LEU A 290 4.18 -9.79 6.68
C LEU A 290 3.06 -10.73 7.13
N LEU A 291 2.37 -11.37 6.17
CA LEU A 291 1.35 -12.38 6.46
C LEU A 291 1.98 -13.67 7.01
N VAL A 292 3.16 -14.08 6.53
CA VAL A 292 3.90 -15.22 7.07
C VAL A 292 4.27 -14.98 8.54
N ARG A 293 4.84 -13.82 8.86
CA ARG A 293 5.18 -13.42 10.24
C ARG A 293 3.93 -13.31 11.12
N GLY A 294 2.86 -12.72 10.59
CA GLY A 294 1.57 -12.63 11.26
C GLY A 294 0.94 -14.00 11.55
N ALA A 295 0.99 -14.93 10.59
CA ALA A 295 0.51 -16.30 10.73
C ALA A 295 1.30 -17.05 11.80
N TYR A 296 2.62 -16.95 11.82
CA TYR A 296 3.47 -17.53 12.87
C TYR A 296 3.18 -16.96 14.26
N LEU A 297 3.03 -15.63 14.34
CA LEU A 297 2.90 -14.96 15.65
C LEU A 297 1.54 -15.17 16.29
N TYR A 298 0.47 -15.13 15.49
CA TYR A 298 -0.92 -15.14 15.94
C TYR A 298 -1.65 -16.46 15.65
N GLU A 299 -1.02 -17.40 14.96
CA GLU A 299 -1.59 -18.69 14.53
C GLU A 299 -2.96 -18.48 13.85
N GLU A 300 -3.04 -17.45 12.99
CA GLU A 300 -4.28 -17.03 12.33
C GLU A 300 -4.43 -17.67 10.95
N PRO A 301 -5.44 -18.54 10.72
CA PRO A 301 -5.68 -19.22 9.46
C PRO A 301 -5.82 -18.30 8.24
N ALA A 302 -6.41 -17.11 8.44
CA ALA A 302 -6.61 -16.14 7.37
C ALA A 302 -5.29 -15.56 6.83
N PHE A 303 -4.32 -15.36 7.70
CA PHE A 303 -3.00 -14.86 7.28
C PHE A 303 -2.26 -15.93 6.47
N LYS A 304 -2.30 -17.19 6.93
CA LYS A 304 -1.71 -18.33 6.20
C LYS A 304 -2.33 -18.50 4.81
N ALA A 305 -3.64 -18.33 4.68
CA ALA A 305 -4.35 -18.56 3.41
C ALA A 305 -3.92 -17.62 2.28
N LEU A 306 -3.45 -16.41 2.62
CA LEU A 306 -3.09 -15.36 1.67
C LEU A 306 -1.58 -15.05 1.66
N ALA A 307 -0.80 -15.76 2.47
CA ALA A 307 0.65 -15.69 2.50
C ALA A 307 1.29 -16.60 1.44
N TYR A 308 2.61 -16.73 1.48
CA TYR A 308 3.34 -17.73 0.69
C TYR A 308 2.99 -19.15 1.18
N GLU A 309 2.95 -20.11 0.27
CA GLU A 309 2.70 -21.53 0.62
C GLU A 309 3.77 -22.05 1.60
N LYS A 310 5.02 -21.68 1.37
CA LYS A 310 6.17 -21.97 2.23
C LYS A 310 6.70 -20.69 2.85
N VAL A 311 7.40 -20.82 3.98
CA VAL A 311 8.06 -19.68 4.60
C VAL A 311 9.07 -19.07 3.62
N ASP A 312 8.97 -17.79 3.40
CA ASP A 312 9.80 -17.04 2.48
C ASP A 312 11.20 -16.75 3.03
N PHE A 313 12.09 -16.31 2.13
CA PHE A 313 13.49 -16.02 2.46
C PHE A 313 13.66 -14.91 3.50
N GLU A 314 12.80 -13.89 3.51
CA GLU A 314 12.89 -12.81 4.49
C GLU A 314 12.44 -13.27 5.88
N SER A 315 11.34 -14.04 5.96
CA SER A 315 10.74 -14.45 7.24
C SER A 315 11.54 -15.53 7.96
N ILE A 316 12.19 -16.46 7.24
CA ILE A 316 12.86 -17.60 7.87
C ILE A 316 13.97 -17.20 8.81
N TRP A 317 14.68 -16.09 8.51
CA TRP A 317 15.75 -15.57 9.36
C TRP A 317 15.24 -14.96 10.68
N ASP A 318 13.95 -14.66 10.77
CA ASP A 318 13.31 -14.11 11.98
C ASP A 318 12.60 -15.20 12.80
N ILE A 319 11.92 -16.16 12.14
CA ILE A 319 11.11 -17.16 12.83
C ILE A 319 11.82 -18.53 13.02
N GLY A 320 12.89 -18.79 12.29
CA GLY A 320 13.68 -20.02 12.35
C GLY A 320 12.90 -21.30 12.04
N MET A 321 13.54 -22.46 12.18
CA MET A 321 12.88 -23.76 11.91
C MET A 321 11.73 -24.09 12.87
N LYS A 322 11.72 -23.50 14.07
CA LYS A 322 10.59 -23.60 14.99
C LYS A 322 9.36 -22.91 14.41
N GLY A 323 9.56 -21.72 13.83
CA GLY A 323 8.50 -20.98 13.15
C GLY A 323 8.00 -21.68 11.90
N VAL A 324 8.89 -22.27 11.10
CA VAL A 324 8.53 -23.11 9.94
C VAL A 324 7.59 -24.24 10.34
N ARG A 325 7.91 -24.95 11.42
CA ARG A 325 7.05 -26.05 11.93
C ARG A 325 5.65 -25.57 12.35
N VAL A 326 5.56 -24.44 13.04
CA VAL A 326 4.27 -23.82 13.42
C VAL A 326 3.49 -23.43 12.16
N TYR A 327 4.17 -22.76 11.23
CA TYR A 327 3.57 -22.30 9.97
C TYR A 327 3.05 -23.46 9.12
N ASP A 328 3.82 -24.54 8.95
CA ASP A 328 3.39 -25.71 8.16
C ASP A 328 2.19 -26.46 8.79
N GLN A 329 2.06 -26.46 10.12
CA GLN A 329 0.95 -27.09 10.84
C GLN A 329 -0.33 -26.27 10.84
N LEU A 330 -0.25 -24.97 10.59
CA LEU A 330 -1.43 -24.10 10.56
C LEU A 330 -2.27 -24.39 9.31
N GLU A 331 -3.56 -24.70 9.50
CA GLU A 331 -4.50 -24.84 8.39
C GLU A 331 -4.85 -23.48 7.79
N ALA A 332 -4.83 -23.38 6.46
CA ALA A 332 -5.17 -22.16 5.74
C ALA A 332 -6.70 -22.05 5.59
N GLN A 333 -7.27 -20.90 5.91
CA GLN A 333 -8.68 -20.61 5.72
C GLN A 333 -8.89 -19.16 5.35
N VAL A 334 -9.36 -18.86 4.14
CA VAL A 334 -9.67 -17.50 3.73
C VAL A 334 -10.77 -16.87 4.58
N PRO A 335 -10.76 -15.55 4.77
CA PRO A 335 -11.83 -14.86 5.49
C PRO A 335 -13.20 -15.10 4.81
N ASN A 336 -14.24 -15.32 5.61
CA ASN A 336 -15.59 -15.57 5.11
C ASN A 336 -16.19 -14.40 4.31
N LYS A 337 -15.74 -13.17 4.57
CA LYS A 337 -16.18 -11.96 3.88
C LYS A 337 -15.02 -11.42 3.06
N PRO A 338 -15.10 -11.48 1.72
CA PRO A 338 -14.04 -10.96 0.88
C PRO A 338 -13.96 -9.43 0.91
N SER A 339 -15.11 -8.75 1.02
CA SER A 339 -15.18 -7.29 1.05
C SER A 339 -15.18 -6.76 2.49
N HIS A 340 -14.44 -5.67 2.72
CA HIS A 340 -14.23 -5.10 4.06
C HIS A 340 -14.10 -3.58 4.03
N ALA A 341 -14.62 -2.93 5.07
CA ALA A 341 -14.45 -1.50 5.29
C ALA A 341 -13.41 -1.23 6.39
N LEU A 342 -12.35 -0.55 6.04
CA LEU A 342 -11.45 0.10 6.97
C LEU A 342 -11.96 1.54 7.17
N ALA A 343 -13.04 1.67 7.95
CA ALA A 343 -13.83 2.89 7.99
C ALA A 343 -13.14 4.04 8.72
N ALA A 344 -12.31 3.77 9.74
CA ALA A 344 -11.59 4.82 10.46
C ALA A 344 -10.58 5.53 9.57
N SER A 345 -9.95 4.80 8.64
CA SER A 345 -9.02 5.34 7.64
C SER A 345 -9.71 5.78 6.35
N GLY A 346 -10.97 5.35 6.13
CA GLY A 346 -11.73 5.64 4.91
C GLY A 346 -11.30 4.82 3.70
N ASN A 347 -10.81 3.60 3.91
CA ASN A 347 -10.45 2.66 2.85
C ASN A 347 -11.49 1.54 2.78
N TYR A 348 -12.02 1.29 1.59
CA TYR A 348 -13.08 0.32 1.36
C TYR A 348 -12.64 -0.67 0.29
N CYS A 349 -12.50 -1.94 0.67
CA CYS A 349 -12.02 -3.02 -0.18
C CYS A 349 -13.22 -3.90 -0.56
N MET A 350 -13.54 -3.97 -1.84
CA MET A 350 -14.63 -4.76 -2.42
C MET A 350 -14.04 -5.89 -3.27
N ARG A 351 -14.54 -7.13 -3.10
CA ARG A 351 -14.05 -8.31 -3.81
C ARG A 351 -15.19 -9.25 -4.14
N ASP A 352 -15.03 -10.02 -5.21
CA ASP A 352 -15.88 -11.18 -5.48
C ASP A 352 -15.30 -12.47 -4.90
N GLY A 353 -13.98 -12.54 -4.67
CA GLY A 353 -13.27 -13.70 -4.13
C GLY A 353 -11.86 -13.37 -3.63
N TRP A 354 -11.09 -14.43 -3.33
CA TRP A 354 -9.71 -14.35 -2.84
C TRP A 354 -8.68 -14.89 -3.83
N GLU A 355 -9.13 -15.51 -4.92
CA GLU A 355 -8.26 -16.06 -5.96
C GLU A 355 -7.54 -14.94 -6.72
N GLU A 356 -6.38 -15.22 -7.29
CA GLU A 356 -5.59 -14.24 -8.05
C GLU A 356 -6.39 -13.60 -9.20
N ALA A 357 -7.26 -14.39 -9.84
CA ALA A 357 -8.13 -13.93 -10.91
C ALA A 357 -9.35 -13.12 -10.45
N SER A 358 -9.61 -13.04 -9.15
CA SER A 358 -10.76 -12.32 -8.60
C SER A 358 -10.71 -10.84 -8.90
N THR A 359 -11.89 -10.23 -8.97
CA THR A 359 -12.02 -8.77 -9.11
C THR A 359 -11.82 -8.09 -7.77
N TYR A 360 -11.06 -7.03 -7.79
CA TYR A 360 -10.82 -6.16 -6.65
C TYR A 360 -11.14 -4.72 -7.00
N VAL A 361 -11.92 -4.07 -6.16
CA VAL A 361 -12.23 -2.64 -6.27
C VAL A 361 -11.92 -1.99 -4.94
N HIS A 362 -11.02 -1.02 -4.94
CA HIS A 362 -10.71 -0.20 -3.77
C HIS A 362 -11.30 1.20 -3.94
N PHE A 363 -11.86 1.75 -2.88
CA PHE A 363 -12.33 3.11 -2.82
C PHE A 363 -11.77 3.82 -1.61
N LYS A 364 -11.26 5.05 -1.79
CA LYS A 364 -10.69 5.86 -0.72
C LYS A 364 -11.52 7.12 -0.46
N CYS A 365 -12.03 7.25 0.77
CA CYS A 365 -12.69 8.45 1.28
C CYS A 365 -12.26 8.69 2.74
N GLY A 366 -10.99 9.03 2.93
CA GLY A 366 -10.35 9.18 4.23
C GLY A 366 -9.55 10.48 4.35
N SER A 367 -8.95 10.70 5.51
CA SER A 367 -8.03 11.82 5.71
C SER A 367 -6.81 11.69 4.79
N LEU A 368 -6.15 12.82 4.54
CA LEU A 368 -4.92 12.86 3.76
C LEU A 368 -3.79 12.00 4.39
N GLY A 369 -3.76 11.91 5.72
CA GLY A 369 -2.62 11.38 6.46
C GLY A 369 -1.54 12.43 6.71
N GLY A 370 -0.30 12.01 6.81
CA GLY A 370 0.86 12.88 6.98
C GLY A 370 1.51 13.31 5.65
N GLY A 371 2.78 13.69 5.69
CA GLY A 371 3.55 14.11 4.52
C GLY A 371 3.65 13.06 3.40
N HIS A 372 3.37 11.80 3.72
CA HIS A 372 3.32 10.68 2.76
C HIS A 372 1.98 10.53 2.03
N GLY A 373 0.93 11.24 2.43
CA GLY A 373 -0.35 11.24 1.74
C GLY A 373 -0.30 11.94 0.36
N HIS A 374 -1.27 11.62 -0.50
CA HIS A 374 -1.48 12.26 -1.80
C HIS A 374 -2.87 12.89 -1.89
N LEU A 375 -3.14 13.68 -2.93
CA LEU A 375 -4.45 14.26 -3.18
C LEU A 375 -5.35 13.23 -3.87
N ASP A 376 -5.63 12.13 -3.19
CA ASP A 376 -6.30 10.93 -3.71
C ASP A 376 -7.70 10.71 -3.12
N MET A 377 -8.35 11.77 -2.62
CA MET A 377 -9.72 11.69 -2.12
C MET A 377 -10.68 11.21 -3.22
N LEU A 378 -11.55 10.24 -2.87
CA LEU A 378 -12.48 9.55 -3.77
C LEU A 378 -11.81 8.73 -4.89
N HIS A 379 -10.54 8.37 -4.73
CA HIS A 379 -9.82 7.52 -5.65
C HIS A 379 -10.44 6.11 -5.73
N VAL A 380 -10.33 5.48 -6.90
CA VAL A 380 -10.78 4.09 -7.14
C VAL A 380 -9.67 3.31 -7.85
N ASP A 381 -9.26 2.17 -7.28
CA ASP A 381 -8.48 1.15 -8.00
C ASP A 381 -9.40 0.01 -8.45
N VAL A 382 -9.08 -0.61 -9.57
CA VAL A 382 -9.76 -1.82 -10.08
C VAL A 382 -8.70 -2.80 -10.59
N ALA A 383 -8.72 -4.01 -10.06
CA ALA A 383 -7.92 -5.12 -10.59
C ALA A 383 -8.82 -6.28 -11.02
N TYR A 384 -8.44 -7.00 -12.07
CA TYR A 384 -9.19 -8.12 -12.63
C TYR A 384 -8.24 -9.09 -13.34
N LEU A 385 -8.41 -10.39 -13.12
CA LEU A 385 -7.55 -11.45 -13.68
C LEU A 385 -6.04 -11.24 -13.38
N GLY A 386 -5.73 -10.76 -12.18
CA GLY A 386 -4.36 -10.50 -11.77
C GLY A 386 -3.72 -9.23 -12.35
N GLU A 387 -4.47 -8.44 -13.14
CA GLU A 387 -3.99 -7.22 -13.78
C GLU A 387 -4.66 -5.97 -13.21
N ASP A 388 -3.91 -4.87 -13.17
CA ASP A 388 -4.46 -3.55 -12.84
C ASP A 388 -5.23 -3.00 -14.05
N ILE A 389 -6.51 -2.74 -13.87
CA ILE A 389 -7.35 -2.04 -14.86
C ILE A 389 -7.28 -0.53 -14.60
N LEU A 390 -7.61 -0.11 -13.37
CA LEU A 390 -7.38 1.25 -12.89
C LEU A 390 -6.41 1.17 -11.72
N LYS A 391 -5.36 1.99 -11.73
CA LYS A 391 -4.33 1.98 -10.69
C LYS A 391 -3.92 3.38 -10.26
N ASP A 392 -3.31 3.49 -9.08
CA ASP A 392 -2.65 4.71 -8.65
C ASP A 392 -1.33 4.94 -9.40
N SER A 393 -0.93 6.20 -9.53
CA SER A 393 0.30 6.58 -10.24
C SER A 393 1.59 6.36 -9.43
N GLY A 394 1.50 6.11 -8.11
CA GLY A 394 2.65 5.88 -7.23
C GLY A 394 3.40 7.17 -6.82
N ARG A 395 4.66 7.05 -6.36
CA ARG A 395 5.38 8.15 -5.68
C ARG A 395 6.63 8.71 -6.39
N TYR A 396 7.38 7.91 -7.12
CA TYR A 396 8.63 8.15 -7.81
C TYR A 396 9.85 8.39 -6.90
N THR A 397 10.04 9.56 -6.27
CA THR A 397 11.27 9.95 -5.56
C THR A 397 11.01 10.90 -4.41
N TYR A 398 11.94 11.02 -3.46
CA TYR A 398 11.93 12.05 -2.41
C TYR A 398 12.82 13.26 -2.74
N THR A 399 13.55 13.20 -3.83
CA THR A 399 14.23 14.39 -4.37
C THR A 399 13.19 15.43 -4.80
N ASP A 400 13.44 16.69 -4.47
CA ASP A 400 12.54 17.81 -4.84
C ASP A 400 12.58 18.05 -6.34
N THR A 401 11.70 17.35 -7.07
CA THR A 401 11.57 17.36 -8.52
C THR A 401 10.14 17.68 -8.94
N LYS A 402 10.00 18.18 -10.16
CA LYS A 402 8.67 18.41 -10.74
C LYS A 402 7.83 17.14 -10.78
N GLU A 403 8.43 16.01 -11.10
CA GLU A 403 7.76 14.71 -11.22
C GLU A 403 7.16 14.26 -9.90
N ARG A 404 7.85 14.48 -8.77
CA ARG A 404 7.30 14.20 -7.44
C ARG A 404 6.04 15.03 -7.17
N TYR A 405 6.06 16.32 -7.48
CA TYR A 405 4.88 17.19 -7.35
C TYR A 405 3.72 16.72 -8.22
N GLU A 406 4.00 16.32 -9.47
CA GLU A 406 2.96 15.86 -10.40
C GLU A 406 2.25 14.62 -9.87
N LEU A 407 2.98 13.65 -9.31
CA LEU A 407 2.41 12.40 -8.79
C LEU A 407 1.60 12.57 -7.49
N LYS A 408 1.79 13.67 -6.75
CA LYS A 408 0.99 13.96 -5.55
C LYS A 408 -0.32 14.69 -5.83
N LYS A 409 -0.51 15.24 -7.02
CA LYS A 409 -1.68 16.08 -7.37
C LYS A 409 -2.91 15.22 -7.69
N ALA A 410 -4.09 15.79 -7.50
CA ALA A 410 -5.37 15.12 -7.71
C ALA A 410 -5.53 14.47 -9.09
N TYR A 411 -5.04 15.10 -10.16
CA TYR A 411 -5.12 14.52 -11.50
C TYR A 411 -4.20 13.31 -11.74
N ALA A 412 -3.30 12.98 -10.81
CA ALA A 412 -2.49 11.76 -10.84
C ALA A 412 -3.23 10.55 -10.21
N HIS A 413 -4.47 10.71 -9.81
CA HIS A 413 -5.28 9.69 -9.15
C HIS A 413 -6.62 9.51 -9.87
N ASN A 414 -7.30 8.39 -9.65
CA ASN A 414 -8.60 8.08 -10.26
C ASN A 414 -9.74 8.82 -9.54
N THR A 415 -9.70 10.15 -9.59
CA THR A 415 -10.63 11.03 -8.88
C THR A 415 -11.17 12.15 -9.80
N THR A 416 -11.79 13.16 -9.22
CA THR A 416 -12.41 14.28 -9.93
C THR A 416 -11.74 15.60 -9.58
N MET A 417 -11.83 16.58 -10.48
CA MET A 417 -11.45 17.97 -10.22
C MET A 417 -12.53 18.92 -10.71
N VAL A 418 -12.57 20.12 -10.10
CA VAL A 418 -13.48 21.22 -10.45
C VAL A 418 -12.63 22.42 -10.88
N ASP A 419 -12.93 23.00 -12.06
CA ASP A 419 -12.24 24.16 -12.66
C ASP A 419 -10.72 24.01 -12.76
N GLY A 420 -10.23 22.75 -12.88
CA GLY A 420 -8.80 22.45 -12.89
C GLY A 420 -8.09 22.77 -11.57
N LYS A 421 -8.82 23.04 -10.49
CA LYS A 421 -8.26 23.36 -9.16
C LYS A 421 -8.15 22.13 -8.29
N PRO A 422 -7.08 22.01 -7.48
CA PRO A 422 -6.99 20.91 -6.51
C PRO A 422 -7.95 21.17 -5.33
N PHE A 423 -8.51 20.10 -4.75
CA PHE A 423 -9.37 20.18 -3.55
C PHE A 423 -8.57 20.32 -2.24
N THR A 424 -7.27 20.07 -2.27
CA THR A 424 -6.29 20.33 -1.22
C THR A 424 -5.10 21.02 -1.88
N GLN A 425 -4.48 21.99 -1.24
CA GLN A 425 -3.36 22.73 -1.78
C GLN A 425 -2.04 22.19 -1.22
N LEU A 426 -1.08 21.89 -2.09
CA LEU A 426 0.30 21.60 -1.71
C LEU A 426 1.06 22.90 -1.42
N ILE A 427 1.77 22.97 -0.28
CA ILE A 427 2.75 24.02 0.01
C ILE A 427 4.10 23.62 -0.59
N ASP A 428 4.51 22.39 -0.34
CA ASP A 428 5.70 21.73 -0.88
C ASP A 428 5.42 20.22 -1.03
N THR A 429 6.43 19.39 -1.25
CA THR A 429 6.24 17.94 -1.41
C THR A 429 5.92 17.21 -0.10
N TRP A 430 5.95 17.90 1.04
CA TRP A 430 5.68 17.36 2.38
C TRP A 430 4.55 18.07 3.13
N GLY A 431 4.30 19.33 2.75
CA GLY A 431 3.36 20.21 3.42
C GLY A 431 2.09 20.48 2.61
N TYR A 432 0.99 20.70 3.32
CA TYR A 432 -0.33 20.95 2.74
C TYR A 432 -0.99 22.16 3.41
N ASP A 433 -1.76 22.90 2.61
CA ASP A 433 -2.66 23.93 3.08
C ASP A 433 -4.10 23.59 2.65
N LYS A 434 -5.08 24.01 3.43
CA LYS A 434 -6.52 23.79 3.17
C LYS A 434 -6.84 22.34 2.82
N VAL A 435 -6.50 21.44 3.70
CA VAL A 435 -6.76 19.99 3.52
C VAL A 435 -8.26 19.73 3.44
N ALA A 436 -8.70 19.11 2.35
CA ALA A 436 -10.08 18.68 2.15
C ALA A 436 -10.53 17.71 3.25
N GLN A 437 -11.72 17.95 3.79
CA GLN A 437 -12.32 17.05 4.78
C GLN A 437 -13.16 15.99 4.08
N PRO A 438 -12.95 14.69 4.39
CA PRO A 438 -13.80 13.61 3.87
C PRO A 438 -15.19 13.63 4.54
N VAL A 439 -16.19 13.21 3.79
CA VAL A 439 -17.54 12.92 4.29
C VAL A 439 -17.83 11.47 3.90
N GLN A 440 -17.59 10.57 4.84
CA GLN A 440 -17.82 9.14 4.63
C GLN A 440 -19.32 8.85 4.59
N GLY A 441 -19.71 8.00 3.66
CA GLY A 441 -21.07 7.53 3.49
C GLY A 441 -21.24 6.07 3.91
N ARG A 442 -22.09 5.36 3.22
CA ARG A 442 -22.43 3.97 3.52
C ARG A 442 -21.49 3.00 2.82
N PHE A 443 -21.24 1.86 3.46
CA PHE A 443 -20.65 0.69 2.85
C PHE A 443 -21.59 -0.50 3.06
N ILE A 444 -21.98 -1.17 1.98
CA ILE A 444 -22.96 -2.25 1.98
C ILE A 444 -22.38 -3.41 1.17
N THR A 445 -22.38 -4.62 1.72
CA THR A 445 -21.94 -5.83 1.03
C THR A 445 -23.07 -6.81 0.86
N HIS A 446 -23.14 -7.45 -0.32
CA HIS A 446 -24.09 -8.49 -0.66
C HIS A 446 -23.41 -9.52 -1.58
N PRO A 447 -23.85 -10.78 -1.63
CA PRO A 447 -23.27 -11.75 -2.57
C PRO A 447 -23.26 -11.31 -4.03
N LEU A 448 -24.25 -10.53 -4.47
CA LEU A 448 -24.37 -10.04 -5.86
C LEU A 448 -23.66 -8.71 -6.09
N TYR A 449 -23.52 -7.85 -5.07
CA TYR A 449 -22.94 -6.51 -5.22
C TYR A 449 -22.29 -6.01 -3.94
N ASP A 450 -21.38 -5.05 -4.10
CA ASP A 450 -20.95 -4.16 -3.04
C ASP A 450 -21.23 -2.72 -3.42
N TYR A 451 -21.51 -1.88 -2.42
CA TYR A 451 -21.79 -0.46 -2.62
C TYR A 451 -21.02 0.37 -1.59
N VAL A 452 -20.46 1.48 -2.05
CA VAL A 452 -19.86 2.50 -1.19
C VAL A 452 -20.15 3.89 -1.73
N GLU A 453 -20.29 4.85 -0.83
CA GLU A 453 -20.41 6.27 -1.16
C GLU A 453 -19.53 7.12 -0.25
N GLY A 454 -19.03 8.22 -0.78
CA GLY A 454 -18.25 9.20 -0.05
C GLY A 454 -18.27 10.56 -0.73
N ALA A 455 -17.84 11.58 -0.01
CA ALA A 455 -17.76 12.95 -0.50
C ALA A 455 -16.61 13.70 0.16
N HIS A 456 -16.34 14.90 -0.31
CA HIS A 456 -15.40 15.81 0.35
C HIS A 456 -15.84 17.27 0.29
N LEU A 457 -15.31 18.08 1.21
CA LEU A 457 -15.62 19.50 1.34
C LEU A 457 -14.56 20.42 0.71
N GLY A 458 -13.67 19.89 -0.12
CA GLY A 458 -12.49 20.61 -0.63
C GLY A 458 -12.80 21.79 -1.55
N TYR A 459 -14.02 21.92 -2.06
CA TYR A 459 -14.44 23.04 -2.91
C TYR A 459 -15.54 23.91 -2.27
N MET A 460 -15.76 23.76 -0.96
CA MET A 460 -16.79 24.54 -0.26
C MET A 460 -16.40 25.99 -0.01
N ASP A 461 -15.11 26.34 -0.13
CA ASP A 461 -14.56 27.70 0.02
C ASP A 461 -14.40 28.44 -1.31
N LEU A 462 -14.80 27.85 -2.43
CA LEU A 462 -14.89 28.57 -3.69
C LEU A 462 -15.96 29.67 -3.62
N GLU A 463 -15.83 30.73 -4.41
CA GLU A 463 -16.85 31.81 -4.50
C GLU A 463 -18.23 31.22 -4.85
N ASP A 464 -18.29 30.30 -5.81
CA ASP A 464 -19.42 29.41 -6.01
C ASP A 464 -19.04 28.00 -5.52
N SER A 465 -19.56 27.62 -4.36
CA SER A 465 -19.22 26.39 -3.68
C SER A 465 -19.69 25.15 -4.44
N VAL A 466 -18.84 24.13 -4.55
CA VAL A 466 -19.20 22.85 -5.16
C VAL A 466 -19.06 21.72 -4.14
N TYR A 467 -20.16 21.03 -3.87
CA TYR A 467 -20.14 19.78 -3.12
C TYR A 467 -19.92 18.62 -4.05
N VAL A 468 -18.88 17.81 -3.79
CA VAL A 468 -18.48 16.68 -4.62
C VAL A 468 -18.69 15.37 -3.88
N SER A 469 -19.40 14.41 -4.50
CA SER A 469 -19.60 13.07 -3.96
C SER A 469 -19.45 12.01 -5.04
N ARG A 470 -18.97 10.85 -4.66
CA ARG A 470 -18.82 9.64 -5.51
C ARG A 470 -19.55 8.48 -4.89
N LYS A 471 -20.30 7.74 -5.73
CA LYS A 471 -20.85 6.42 -5.42
C LYS A 471 -20.16 5.39 -6.27
N VAL A 472 -19.80 4.26 -5.69
CA VAL A 472 -19.27 3.10 -6.41
C VAL A 472 -20.16 1.91 -6.13
N LEU A 473 -20.71 1.31 -7.17
CA LEU A 473 -21.47 0.06 -7.12
C LEU A 473 -20.69 -0.99 -7.91
N PHE A 474 -20.19 -1.99 -7.21
CA PHE A 474 -19.55 -3.16 -7.81
C PHE A 474 -20.57 -4.29 -7.91
N ILE A 475 -21.06 -4.60 -9.11
CA ILE A 475 -21.93 -5.74 -9.42
C ILE A 475 -20.98 -6.89 -9.78
N LYS A 476 -20.92 -7.87 -8.90
CA LYS A 476 -19.96 -8.98 -8.97
C LYS A 476 -20.28 -9.94 -10.11
N PRO A 477 -19.24 -10.45 -10.79
CA PRO A 477 -17.82 -10.15 -10.59
C PRO A 477 -17.25 -9.07 -11.52
N GLN A 478 -18.03 -8.45 -12.42
CA GLN A 478 -17.46 -7.86 -13.65
C GLN A 478 -17.91 -6.42 -13.96
N ILE A 479 -18.79 -5.82 -13.17
CA ILE A 479 -19.33 -4.50 -13.51
C ILE A 479 -19.05 -3.52 -12.39
N VAL A 480 -18.40 -2.40 -12.70
CA VAL A 480 -18.16 -1.31 -11.74
C VAL A 480 -18.85 -0.05 -12.24
N VAL A 481 -19.77 0.48 -11.45
CA VAL A 481 -20.48 1.74 -11.73
C VAL A 481 -19.94 2.82 -10.81
N ILE A 482 -19.49 3.93 -11.40
CA ILE A 482 -19.01 5.12 -10.68
C ILE A 482 -19.96 6.28 -11.02
N ALA A 483 -20.56 6.90 -10.01
CA ALA A 483 -21.41 8.06 -10.19
C ALA A 483 -20.85 9.25 -9.39
N ASP A 484 -20.32 10.25 -10.09
CA ASP A 484 -19.80 11.49 -9.52
C ASP A 484 -20.86 12.57 -9.59
N THR A 485 -21.31 13.04 -8.44
CA THR A 485 -22.32 14.08 -8.33
C THR A 485 -21.69 15.39 -7.85
N PHE A 486 -21.94 16.45 -8.60
CA PHE A 486 -21.51 17.80 -8.28
C PHE A 486 -22.74 18.67 -8.02
N LYS A 487 -22.80 19.28 -6.82
CA LYS A 487 -23.87 20.21 -6.47
C LYS A 487 -23.31 21.63 -6.41
N ALA A 488 -23.74 22.44 -7.34
CA ALA A 488 -23.31 23.83 -7.53
C ALA A 488 -24.47 24.71 -7.99
N LYS A 489 -24.29 26.02 -8.02
CA LYS A 489 -25.25 26.98 -8.59
C LYS A 489 -24.78 27.59 -9.90
N GLY A 490 -23.50 27.91 -10.00
CA GLY A 490 -22.90 28.53 -11.15
C GLY A 490 -22.42 27.55 -12.22
N ASN A 491 -21.61 28.08 -13.12
CA ASN A 491 -21.02 27.34 -14.21
C ASN A 491 -19.61 26.87 -13.83
N HIS A 492 -19.35 25.55 -13.96
CA HIS A 492 -18.08 24.94 -13.66
C HIS A 492 -17.69 23.92 -14.71
N THR A 493 -16.37 23.66 -14.77
CA THR A 493 -15.80 22.55 -15.55
C THR A 493 -15.48 21.39 -14.60
N TYR A 494 -15.99 20.22 -14.91
CA TYR A 494 -15.80 18.99 -14.14
C TYR A 494 -14.95 18.01 -14.91
N ASN A 495 -13.89 17.50 -14.29
CA ASN A 495 -13.00 16.51 -14.87
C ASN A 495 -13.04 15.20 -14.06
N GLN A 496 -12.99 14.07 -14.75
CA GLN A 496 -12.67 12.76 -14.17
C GLN A 496 -11.36 12.26 -14.78
N TYR A 497 -10.56 11.56 -13.98
CA TYR A 497 -9.29 10.94 -14.40
C TYR A 497 -9.36 9.44 -14.14
N PHE A 498 -8.94 8.64 -15.13
CA PHE A 498 -8.88 7.18 -15.05
C PHE A 498 -7.52 6.73 -15.58
N HIS A 499 -6.62 6.34 -14.67
CA HIS A 499 -5.27 5.88 -14.94
C HIS A 499 -5.31 4.38 -15.17
N PHE A 500 -5.01 3.95 -16.38
CA PHE A 500 -5.03 2.54 -16.73
C PHE A 500 -3.70 1.86 -16.40
N GLY A 501 -3.75 0.54 -16.17
CA GLY A 501 -2.59 -0.31 -16.04
C GLY A 501 -1.78 -0.44 -17.33
N LYS A 502 -0.83 -1.37 -17.36
CA LYS A 502 -0.02 -1.65 -18.55
C LYS A 502 -0.87 -2.33 -19.63
N GLY A 503 -1.12 -1.63 -20.72
CA GLY A 503 -1.96 -2.10 -21.83
C GLY A 503 -2.17 -1.04 -22.89
N GLU A 504 -3.11 -1.26 -23.77
CA GLU A 504 -3.49 -0.33 -24.83
C GLU A 504 -4.86 0.28 -24.55
N LEU A 505 -4.94 1.61 -24.58
CA LEU A 505 -6.18 2.36 -24.44
C LEU A 505 -6.60 2.96 -25.78
N THR A 506 -7.82 2.63 -26.21
CA THR A 506 -8.47 3.23 -27.39
C THR A 506 -9.71 3.99 -26.95
N VAL A 507 -9.83 5.27 -27.32
CA VAL A 507 -10.96 6.13 -26.97
C VAL A 507 -11.83 6.39 -28.20
N LYS A 508 -13.14 6.21 -28.04
CA LYS A 508 -14.20 6.56 -29.01
C LYS A 508 -15.13 7.58 -28.35
N LYS A 509 -16.10 8.09 -29.11
CA LYS A 509 -16.97 9.23 -28.71
C LYS A 509 -17.53 9.13 -27.27
N SER A 510 -18.04 7.96 -26.84
CA SER A 510 -18.70 7.78 -25.52
C SER A 510 -18.19 6.55 -24.78
N GLN A 511 -17.10 5.95 -25.25
CA GLN A 511 -16.51 4.76 -24.65
C GLN A 511 -15.00 4.73 -24.81
N ALA A 512 -14.32 4.10 -23.87
CA ALA A 512 -12.91 3.76 -23.95
C ALA A 512 -12.72 2.26 -23.77
N LEU A 513 -11.83 1.68 -24.56
CA LEU A 513 -11.48 0.27 -24.51
C LEU A 513 -10.04 0.14 -24.02
N PHE A 514 -9.84 -0.52 -22.91
CA PHE A 514 -8.54 -0.94 -22.41
C PHE A 514 -8.32 -2.43 -22.71
N THR A 515 -7.11 -2.76 -23.15
CA THR A 515 -6.68 -4.14 -23.45
C THR A 515 -5.34 -4.41 -22.76
N GLY A 516 -5.34 -5.22 -21.71
CA GLY A 516 -4.17 -5.72 -20.98
C GLY A 516 -3.61 -7.00 -21.61
N LYS A 517 -3.02 -7.89 -20.83
CA LYS A 517 -2.52 -9.20 -21.31
C LYS A 517 -3.64 -10.25 -21.39
N GLN A 518 -4.47 -10.33 -20.36
CA GLN A 518 -5.61 -11.24 -20.22
C GLN A 518 -6.91 -10.46 -20.04
N ALA A 519 -6.86 -9.39 -19.27
CA ALA A 519 -8.00 -8.56 -18.94
C ALA A 519 -8.27 -7.54 -20.04
N LYS A 520 -9.57 -7.29 -20.26
CA LYS A 520 -10.09 -6.23 -21.11
C LYS A 520 -11.14 -5.47 -20.32
N ALA A 521 -11.20 -4.16 -20.49
CA ALA A 521 -12.23 -3.33 -19.84
C ALA A 521 -12.82 -2.36 -20.85
N THR A 522 -14.16 -2.32 -20.92
CA THR A 522 -14.86 -1.28 -21.65
C THR A 522 -15.45 -0.28 -20.67
N LEU A 523 -15.01 0.96 -20.75
CA LEU A 523 -15.52 2.08 -19.98
C LEU A 523 -16.51 2.87 -20.82
N TYR A 524 -17.73 2.99 -20.34
CA TYR A 524 -18.81 3.78 -20.94
C TYR A 524 -19.06 5.03 -20.11
N SER A 525 -19.19 6.19 -20.75
CA SER A 525 -19.82 7.35 -20.15
C SER A 525 -21.30 7.41 -20.56
N LEU A 526 -22.19 7.37 -19.59
CA LEU A 526 -23.63 7.59 -19.81
C LEU A 526 -23.99 9.08 -19.80
N SER A 527 -23.06 9.92 -19.39
CA SER A 527 -23.21 11.37 -19.41
C SER A 527 -22.56 11.92 -20.69
N GLU A 528 -23.10 12.99 -21.21
CA GLU A 528 -22.48 13.71 -22.31
C GLU A 528 -21.23 14.45 -21.80
N VAL A 529 -20.06 13.93 -22.19
CA VAL A 529 -18.74 14.44 -21.80
C VAL A 529 -17.79 14.44 -22.98
N HIS A 530 -16.80 15.29 -22.95
CA HIS A 530 -15.65 15.18 -23.85
C HIS A 530 -14.68 14.15 -23.28
N MET A 531 -14.37 13.10 -24.03
CA MET A 531 -13.41 12.04 -23.65
C MET A 531 -12.13 12.19 -24.44
N ALA A 532 -11.00 12.17 -23.75
CA ALA A 532 -9.67 12.25 -24.38
C ALA A 532 -8.70 11.23 -23.74
N LYS A 533 -7.85 10.66 -24.59
CA LYS A 533 -6.69 9.89 -24.14
C LYS A 533 -5.51 10.83 -23.97
N THR A 534 -4.87 10.75 -22.81
CA THR A 534 -3.63 11.43 -22.50
C THR A 534 -2.58 10.45 -22.02
N SER A 535 -1.33 10.88 -21.86
CA SER A 535 -0.26 10.09 -21.28
C SER A 535 0.30 10.84 -20.09
N MET A 536 0.24 10.24 -18.90
CA MET A 536 0.69 10.85 -17.65
C MET A 536 1.79 10.02 -16.99
N LEU A 537 2.50 10.63 -16.04
CA LEU A 537 3.55 9.99 -15.27
C LEU A 537 2.98 8.90 -14.37
N SER A 538 3.72 7.82 -14.21
CA SER A 538 3.49 6.75 -13.26
C SER A 538 4.82 6.21 -12.74
N SER A 539 4.83 5.67 -11.54
CA SER A 539 6.00 5.07 -10.92
C SER A 539 5.59 3.83 -10.12
N GLU A 540 5.98 2.66 -10.58
CA GLU A 540 5.70 1.40 -9.86
C GLU A 540 6.64 1.19 -8.67
N THR A 541 7.86 1.72 -8.79
CA THR A 541 8.87 1.61 -7.73
C THR A 541 9.69 2.89 -7.65
N TYR A 542 10.26 3.16 -6.48
CA TYR A 542 11.11 4.32 -6.24
C TYR A 542 12.20 4.46 -7.32
N ASN A 543 12.46 5.70 -7.76
CA ASN A 543 13.41 6.07 -8.82
C ASN A 543 13.14 5.46 -10.22
N HIS A 544 12.00 4.79 -10.42
CA HIS A 544 11.59 4.30 -11.74
C HIS A 544 10.35 5.06 -12.22
N LEU A 545 10.51 5.84 -13.29
CA LEU A 545 9.45 6.67 -13.87
C LEU A 545 9.06 6.14 -15.25
N GLU A 546 7.78 6.01 -15.47
CA GLU A 546 7.19 5.62 -16.75
C GLU A 546 6.01 6.53 -17.12
N LYS A 547 5.44 6.32 -18.31
CA LYS A 547 4.20 6.99 -18.71
C LYS A 547 3.17 5.94 -19.06
N LEU A 548 1.97 6.12 -18.53
CA LEU A 548 0.83 5.26 -18.83
C LEU A 548 -0.31 6.05 -19.47
N ASP A 549 -1.22 5.32 -20.10
CA ASP A 549 -2.42 5.88 -20.69
C ASP A 549 -3.43 6.29 -19.62
N VAL A 550 -3.97 7.49 -19.78
CA VAL A 550 -5.00 8.05 -18.89
C VAL A 550 -6.17 8.50 -19.75
N LEU A 551 -7.36 8.08 -19.37
CA LEU A 551 -8.59 8.64 -19.89
C LEU A 551 -8.98 9.85 -19.06
N THR A 552 -9.18 10.98 -19.71
CA THR A 552 -9.78 12.17 -19.09
C THR A 552 -11.18 12.39 -19.66
N THR A 553 -12.11 12.75 -18.79
CA THR A 553 -13.43 13.24 -19.21
C THR A 553 -13.59 14.68 -18.75
N GLU A 554 -14.31 15.48 -19.56
CA GLU A 554 -14.57 16.88 -19.25
C GLU A 554 -16.03 17.24 -19.56
N LYS A 555 -16.66 17.95 -18.64
CA LYS A 555 -18.00 18.51 -18.82
C LYS A 555 -18.08 19.90 -18.22
N GLU A 556 -18.54 20.87 -19.02
CA GLU A 556 -18.97 22.15 -18.55
C GLU A 556 -20.48 22.11 -18.23
N ASN A 557 -20.88 22.58 -17.05
CA ASN A 557 -22.27 22.56 -16.63
C ASN A 557 -22.60 23.71 -15.68
N THR A 558 -23.79 24.27 -15.84
CA THR A 558 -24.37 25.24 -14.90
C THR A 558 -25.34 24.53 -13.95
N GLY A 559 -25.11 24.70 -12.64
CA GLY A 559 -25.90 24.00 -11.61
C GLY A 559 -25.46 22.58 -11.34
N ASN A 560 -26.35 21.77 -10.76
CA ASN A 560 -26.05 20.40 -10.41
C ASN A 560 -25.81 19.51 -11.64
N THR A 561 -24.90 18.56 -11.52
CA THR A 561 -24.69 17.52 -12.54
C THR A 561 -24.21 16.23 -11.93
N THR A 562 -24.45 15.11 -12.63
CA THR A 562 -23.89 13.80 -12.28
C THR A 562 -23.24 13.19 -13.51
N LEU A 563 -22.02 12.68 -13.34
CA LEU A 563 -21.29 11.93 -14.36
C LEU A 563 -21.33 10.45 -13.99
N ILE A 564 -21.88 9.63 -14.88
CA ILE A 564 -21.97 8.18 -14.66
C ILE A 564 -21.02 7.47 -15.62
N THR A 565 -20.13 6.71 -15.03
CA THR A 565 -19.16 5.86 -15.71
C THR A 565 -19.45 4.40 -15.38
N VAL A 566 -19.50 3.54 -16.37
CA VAL A 566 -19.69 2.09 -16.21
C VAL A 566 -18.50 1.36 -16.82
N LEU A 567 -17.80 0.56 -16.01
CA LEU A 567 -16.75 -0.35 -16.47
C LEU A 567 -17.35 -1.76 -16.57
N VAL A 568 -17.18 -2.40 -17.71
CA VAL A 568 -17.46 -3.82 -17.89
C VAL A 568 -16.13 -4.53 -18.13
N LEU A 569 -15.83 -5.50 -17.27
CA LEU A 569 -14.59 -6.26 -17.27
C LEU A 569 -14.79 -7.59 -18.01
N GLU A 570 -13.84 -7.97 -18.83
CA GLU A 570 -13.92 -9.17 -19.67
C GLU A 570 -12.57 -9.90 -19.69
N ASP A 571 -12.63 -11.23 -19.77
CA ASP A 571 -11.47 -12.04 -20.15
C ASP A 571 -11.32 -11.99 -21.69
N GLN A 572 -10.14 -11.61 -22.18
CA GLN A 572 -9.86 -11.57 -23.63
C GLN A 572 -10.00 -12.94 -24.28
N ASN A 573 -9.71 -14.02 -23.56
CA ASN A 573 -9.81 -15.39 -24.03
C ASN A 573 -11.24 -15.92 -24.03
N ASN A 574 -12.13 -15.27 -23.24
CA ASN A 574 -13.54 -15.63 -23.14
C ASN A 574 -14.40 -14.34 -23.17
N PRO A 575 -14.45 -13.62 -24.29
CA PRO A 575 -15.15 -12.36 -24.41
C PRO A 575 -16.66 -12.54 -24.19
N MET A 576 -17.22 -11.65 -23.38
CA MET A 576 -18.63 -11.67 -23.02
C MET A 576 -19.37 -10.52 -23.72
N PRO A 577 -20.24 -10.83 -24.73
CA PRO A 577 -21.04 -9.81 -25.35
C PRO A 577 -21.93 -9.09 -24.35
N HIS A 578 -21.92 -7.77 -24.39
CA HIS A 578 -22.78 -6.98 -23.50
C HIS A 578 -23.33 -5.74 -24.21
N THR A 579 -24.46 -5.25 -23.71
CA THR A 579 -25.04 -4.00 -24.17
C THR A 579 -25.37 -3.10 -22.98
N LEU A 580 -25.27 -1.79 -23.21
CA LEU A 580 -25.59 -0.77 -22.22
C LEU A 580 -26.53 0.26 -22.85
N ARG A 581 -27.66 0.55 -22.18
CA ARG A 581 -28.61 1.58 -22.63
C ARG A 581 -29.25 2.32 -21.47
N CYS A 582 -29.56 3.59 -21.62
CA CYS A 582 -30.43 4.29 -20.69
C CYS A 582 -31.85 3.72 -20.78
N VAL A 583 -32.55 3.70 -19.65
CA VAL A 583 -33.93 3.24 -19.57
C VAL A 583 -34.82 4.35 -18.98
N PRO A 584 -36.07 4.47 -19.44
CA PRO A 584 -36.99 5.46 -18.95
C PRO A 584 -37.46 5.13 -17.51
N ILE A 585 -37.76 6.16 -16.76
CA ILE A 585 -38.26 6.08 -15.38
C ILE A 585 -39.66 6.63 -15.33
N CYS A 586 -40.63 5.81 -14.95
CA CYS A 586 -42.00 6.29 -14.73
C CYS A 586 -42.19 6.68 -13.28
N THR A 587 -42.63 7.91 -13.01
CA THR A 587 -42.93 8.40 -11.67
C THR A 587 -44.11 9.39 -11.71
N GLN A 588 -45.04 9.26 -10.80
CA GLN A 588 -46.24 10.13 -10.74
C GLN A 588 -47.00 10.27 -12.06
N GLY A 589 -47.08 9.20 -12.85
CA GLY A 589 -47.75 9.20 -14.16
C GLY A 589 -47.00 9.89 -15.30
N GLN A 590 -45.71 10.28 -15.07
CA GLN A 590 -44.85 10.87 -16.08
C GLN A 590 -43.66 9.93 -16.36
N THR A 591 -43.24 9.91 -17.62
CA THR A 591 -42.01 9.23 -18.04
C THR A 591 -40.88 10.25 -18.10
N LEU A 592 -39.78 9.95 -17.41
CA LEU A 592 -38.57 10.77 -17.37
C LEU A 592 -37.39 10.00 -18.00
N GLU A 593 -36.56 10.72 -18.70
CA GLU A 593 -35.23 10.26 -19.04
C GLU A 593 -34.26 10.54 -17.87
N SER A 594 -33.09 9.87 -17.90
CA SER A 594 -32.01 10.16 -16.93
C SER A 594 -31.62 11.65 -16.98
N ASN A 595 -31.47 12.27 -15.81
CA ASN A 595 -31.15 13.68 -15.67
C ASN A 595 -30.27 13.91 -14.42
N GLU A 596 -30.02 15.16 -14.05
CA GLU A 596 -29.19 15.54 -12.90
C GLU A 596 -29.70 15.02 -11.54
N SER A 597 -30.99 14.68 -11.44
CA SER A 597 -31.62 14.20 -10.19
C SER A 597 -31.74 12.68 -10.12
N ILE A 598 -31.80 12.01 -11.26
CA ILE A 598 -32.04 10.57 -11.33
C ILE A 598 -31.44 9.95 -12.59
N SER A 599 -30.91 8.76 -12.46
CA SER A 599 -30.41 7.97 -13.60
C SER A 599 -30.90 6.54 -13.51
N ALA A 600 -31.29 5.98 -14.65
CA ALA A 600 -31.56 4.56 -14.80
C ALA A 600 -30.98 4.04 -16.11
N PHE A 601 -30.34 2.89 -16.04
CA PHE A 601 -29.70 2.24 -17.19
C PHE A 601 -29.71 0.73 -17.04
N ASN A 602 -29.71 0.09 -18.19
CA ASN A 602 -29.73 -1.36 -18.34
C ASN A 602 -28.35 -1.85 -18.82
N ILE A 603 -27.88 -2.92 -18.23
CA ILE A 603 -26.71 -3.68 -18.67
C ILE A 603 -27.18 -5.10 -18.95
N THR A 604 -27.10 -5.55 -20.20
CA THR A 604 -27.48 -6.90 -20.60
C THR A 604 -26.23 -7.72 -20.88
N LEU A 605 -26.10 -8.85 -20.20
CA LEU A 605 -25.14 -9.91 -20.41
C LEU A 605 -25.84 -11.12 -21.05
N PRO A 606 -25.14 -12.14 -21.56
CA PRO A 606 -25.76 -13.29 -22.24
C PRO A 606 -26.81 -14.03 -21.40
N GLU A 607 -26.61 -14.16 -20.11
CA GLU A 607 -27.45 -14.97 -19.22
C GLU A 607 -28.30 -14.13 -18.23
N GLU A 608 -27.98 -12.84 -18.07
CA GLU A 608 -28.60 -12.01 -17.05
C GLU A 608 -28.60 -10.53 -17.43
N THR A 609 -29.50 -9.80 -16.82
CA THR A 609 -29.70 -8.37 -17.07
C THR A 609 -29.76 -7.61 -15.75
N TYR A 610 -29.11 -6.46 -15.73
CA TYR A 610 -29.09 -5.56 -14.59
C TYR A 610 -29.69 -4.21 -14.97
N ASN A 611 -30.68 -3.72 -14.21
CA ASN A 611 -31.12 -2.34 -14.29
C ASN A 611 -30.67 -1.63 -13.02
N VAL A 612 -29.84 -0.61 -13.18
CA VAL A 612 -29.33 0.22 -12.07
C VAL A 612 -30.14 1.49 -12.03
N VAL A 613 -30.65 1.83 -10.85
CA VAL A 613 -31.41 3.06 -10.59
C VAL A 613 -30.68 3.85 -9.50
N MET A 614 -30.30 5.09 -9.80
CA MET A 614 -29.60 5.97 -8.86
C MET A 614 -30.28 7.33 -8.79
N ARG A 615 -30.65 7.76 -7.60
CA ARG A 615 -31.10 9.12 -7.33
C ARG A 615 -29.90 9.93 -6.82
N HIS A 616 -29.80 11.16 -7.31
CA HIS A 616 -28.72 12.09 -6.99
C HIS A 616 -29.22 13.26 -6.13
N ASP A 617 -30.54 13.41 -6.02
CA ASP A 617 -31.20 14.40 -5.18
C ASP A 617 -31.76 13.74 -3.92
N GLU A 618 -31.58 14.38 -2.77
CA GLU A 618 -32.07 13.94 -1.47
C GLU A 618 -33.56 14.34 -1.24
N SER A 619 -34.07 15.31 -2.00
CA SER A 619 -35.33 15.98 -1.69
C SER A 619 -36.58 15.16 -2.03
N LEU A 620 -36.47 14.13 -2.88
CA LEU A 620 -37.66 13.47 -3.44
C LEU A 620 -37.63 11.95 -3.17
N ARG A 621 -38.36 11.54 -2.11
CA ARG A 621 -38.72 10.11 -1.94
C ARG A 621 -39.97 9.84 -2.77
N ARG A 622 -39.86 9.25 -3.93
CA ARG A 622 -40.94 8.92 -4.85
C ARG A 622 -40.88 7.45 -5.25
N LEU A 623 -42.04 6.86 -5.46
CA LEU A 623 -42.15 5.58 -6.14
C LEU A 623 -41.74 5.79 -7.60
N MET A 624 -40.91 4.95 -8.09
CA MET A 624 -40.46 4.87 -9.48
C MET A 624 -40.84 3.52 -10.05
N VAL A 625 -41.10 3.45 -11.35
CA VAL A 625 -41.26 2.20 -12.08
C VAL A 625 -40.21 2.17 -13.18
N VAL A 626 -39.34 1.16 -13.16
CA VAL A 626 -38.29 0.96 -14.11
C VAL A 626 -38.36 -0.47 -14.67
N GLU A 627 -38.47 -0.59 -15.97
CA GLU A 627 -38.66 -1.90 -16.67
C GLU A 627 -39.77 -2.76 -16.06
N GLY A 628 -40.86 -2.10 -15.63
CA GLY A 628 -42.02 -2.74 -15.05
C GLY A 628 -41.98 -3.04 -13.57
N GLU A 629 -40.88 -2.75 -12.90
CA GLU A 629 -40.67 -3.02 -11.46
C GLU A 629 -40.79 -1.75 -10.62
N ASP A 630 -41.46 -1.88 -9.47
CA ASP A 630 -41.58 -0.83 -8.48
C ASP A 630 -40.28 -0.63 -7.71
N VAL A 631 -39.75 0.59 -7.72
CA VAL A 631 -38.53 0.98 -7.03
C VAL A 631 -38.80 2.13 -6.06
N PHE A 632 -38.54 1.89 -4.77
CA PHE A 632 -38.56 2.91 -3.73
C PHE A 632 -37.27 2.91 -2.95
N ALA A 633 -36.22 3.44 -3.58
CA ALA A 633 -34.89 3.51 -3.01
C ALA A 633 -34.11 4.67 -3.62
N LYS A 634 -33.02 5.12 -2.95
CA LYS A 634 -32.05 6.08 -3.50
C LYS A 634 -31.12 5.39 -4.51
N VAL A 635 -30.72 4.16 -4.20
CA VAL A 635 -29.97 3.29 -5.11
C VAL A 635 -30.62 1.92 -5.10
N ALA A 636 -30.93 1.40 -6.28
CA ALA A 636 -31.49 0.06 -6.44
C ALA A 636 -30.85 -0.68 -7.63
N LEU A 637 -30.83 -1.99 -7.52
CA LEU A 637 -30.47 -2.92 -8.57
C LEU A 637 -31.65 -3.84 -8.86
N ILE A 638 -32.11 -3.91 -10.10
CA ILE A 638 -33.07 -4.90 -10.58
C ILE A 638 -32.25 -5.94 -11.34
N HIS A 639 -32.22 -7.16 -10.86
CA HIS A 639 -31.52 -8.27 -11.48
C HIS A 639 -32.53 -9.22 -12.09
N GLU A 640 -32.35 -9.55 -13.36
CA GLU A 640 -33.15 -10.53 -14.10
C GLU A 640 -32.24 -11.67 -14.56
N LYS A 641 -32.59 -12.88 -14.16
CA LYS A 641 -31.91 -14.12 -14.55
C LYS A 641 -32.95 -15.24 -14.69
N ASP A 642 -32.83 -16.07 -15.73
CA ASP A 642 -33.74 -17.20 -16.00
C ASP A 642 -35.23 -16.79 -16.06
N GLY A 643 -35.53 -15.54 -16.47
CA GLY A 643 -36.88 -14.98 -16.53
C GLY A 643 -37.45 -14.53 -15.16
N GLU A 644 -36.69 -14.63 -14.09
CA GLU A 644 -37.06 -14.10 -12.78
C GLU A 644 -36.42 -12.74 -12.57
N LYS A 645 -37.26 -11.74 -12.19
CA LYS A 645 -36.80 -10.40 -11.79
C LYS A 645 -36.81 -10.26 -10.28
N LYS A 646 -35.74 -9.66 -9.75
CA LYS A 646 -35.64 -9.35 -8.33
C LYS A 646 -35.12 -7.94 -8.11
N VAL A 647 -35.84 -7.15 -7.31
CA VAL A 647 -35.43 -5.79 -6.94
C VAL A 647 -34.66 -5.82 -5.64
N TYR A 648 -33.46 -5.23 -5.65
CA TYR A 648 -32.58 -5.04 -4.51
C TYR A 648 -32.52 -3.55 -4.18
N PRO A 649 -33.25 -3.05 -3.17
CA PRO A 649 -33.08 -1.70 -2.67
C PRO A 649 -31.78 -1.63 -1.87
N ILE A 650 -30.78 -0.93 -2.41
CA ILE A 650 -29.44 -0.83 -1.82
C ILE A 650 -29.41 0.28 -0.77
N VAL A 651 -29.90 1.45 -1.12
CA VAL A 651 -29.97 2.62 -0.23
C VAL A 651 -31.39 3.21 -0.28
N TYR A 652 -32.01 3.37 0.87
CA TYR A 652 -33.32 4.01 1.01
C TYR A 652 -33.25 5.53 1.15
#